data_23d677ec906c0864a2e5e3fc6f70ba70
#
_entry.id   23d677ec906c0864a2e5e3fc6f70ba70
#
_cell.length_a   1.000
_cell.length_b   1.000
_cell.length_c   1.000
_cell.angle_alpha   90.00
_cell.angle_beta   90.00
_cell.angle_gamma   90.00
#
_symmetry.space_group_name_H-M   'P 1'
#
loop_
_entity.id
_entity.type
_entity.pdbx_description
1 polymer ?
#
loop_
_entity_poly.entity_id
_entity_poly.type
_entity_poly.pdbx_seq_one_letter_code
_entity_poly.pdbx_strand_id
1 'polypeptide(L)'
;MHDDKATSTEPVIRYTWGTDAGFYRLIPQVVAFPKNENELATLVKHAREMKLPVTFRAAGTSLSGQAITDSILIVIGEKWNKYRVLDEGKSIELEPGIRGGRVNAILRPFGRKFGPDPASLNACMVGGIVMNNASGMSCGTWANSDKLLESIRLILTDGTILDTGSEESIRTFKTTHQEIIDGIRKIRDDIRADQELTERIRYKYSIKNVMGLNLRPFVAYEDEIEILTHLIAGSEGTLGAVSLVRMKTLPEAPLQASALVYFDTMREANNVAVALKKLNVSAAELLDSRSLASVNDEKGIGKAALLIKIEAFTEEELQGSIDKTEKALAEYRTAYPFRFTSDPKECAGFWAIRSGIFPTVGSMRKLGTTCMIEDIAFHIEDLPDAIDEVSALLDKHGYDDSCIYGHVLEGNVHFIINQKLDSEKEIARYKAMLNDIVTLVTDKYDGSLKAEHGTGRNMAPFVEHEWGTKAYNYMKRVKELLDPENILNRGVIFNDDKECSYKSFKSLPVISPKAGASPEAEAAFAKANKCIECGFCEPNCMSYGFTLSARTRITLLRKLEELRSTGADPDFLESLEKKFKYYADETCAGDGLCSTSCPMGINTADITHEVRRKNPGSLAWNTGDFAAKHLSGVKSMLRGTLDLAYTGRSIVGEPCMSFLGKALHGAGLPLWTESLPKSFKLKNIESQASDLKVVYFPSCINQTMGLDRASKGMRPLVEEMKSLLEKAGYEVIFPENRESLCCGTIWESKGMADIAERKVRELEEALYKASCGGRYPVVCDQSPCLHRMKQCITKVKLYDSVEFIWDFLREKLEFHQINEPIALHVTCSTKHMKLDKMIYDLARLCSPDVLIPEGVGCCGFAGDKGMMTPELNAHGLRHLREQVQAKGIRTGYSNSRTCEIGLQTNSGIPYRSIVYLVNACTTKK
;
A
#
# COMPACT_ATOMS: atom_id res chain seq x y z
N MET A 1 22.10 -1.54 1.07
CA MET A 1 22.80 -2.68 0.47
C MET A 1 22.16 -3.22 -0.80
N HIS A 2 20.85 -3.13 -0.99
CA HIS A 2 20.21 -3.50 -2.27
C HIS A 2 20.32 -2.42 -3.34
N ASP A 3 20.54 -1.18 -2.96
CA ASP A 3 20.57 -0.06 -3.91
C ASP A 3 21.73 -0.07 -4.91
N ASP A 4 22.79 -0.82 -4.66
CA ASP A 4 23.98 -0.85 -5.53
C ASP A 4 24.17 -2.14 -6.32
N LYS A 5 23.49 -3.24 -5.94
CA LYS A 5 23.60 -4.50 -6.70
C LYS A 5 22.46 -4.61 -7.71
N ALA A 6 22.79 -4.65 -8.98
CA ALA A 6 21.83 -4.86 -10.07
C ALA A 6 21.14 -6.23 -10.00
N THR A 7 21.76 -7.22 -9.34
CA THR A 7 21.24 -8.59 -9.19
C THR A 7 21.53 -9.17 -7.81
N SER A 8 20.69 -10.10 -7.35
CA SER A 8 20.87 -10.82 -6.09
C SER A 8 20.57 -12.32 -6.25
N THR A 9 21.46 -13.13 -5.73
CA THR A 9 21.29 -14.59 -5.56
C THR A 9 21.13 -15.00 -4.10
N GLU A 10 21.03 -14.00 -3.21
CA GLU A 10 20.87 -14.21 -1.78
C GLU A 10 19.60 -15.02 -1.47
N PRO A 11 19.69 -16.14 -0.71
CA PRO A 11 18.54 -17.01 -0.44
C PRO A 11 17.35 -16.27 0.20
N VAL A 12 17.60 -15.36 1.13
CA VAL A 12 16.53 -14.53 1.76
C VAL A 12 15.79 -13.73 0.70
N ILE A 13 16.50 -13.13 -0.24
CA ILE A 13 15.92 -12.29 -1.30
C ILE A 13 15.14 -13.17 -2.29
N ARG A 14 15.76 -14.25 -2.75
CA ARG A 14 15.12 -15.20 -3.68
C ARG A 14 13.79 -15.71 -3.09
N TYR A 15 13.79 -16.16 -1.84
CA TYR A 15 12.61 -16.70 -1.19
C TYR A 15 11.52 -15.64 -1.01
N THR A 16 11.87 -14.45 -0.53
CA THR A 16 10.92 -13.38 -0.22
C THR A 16 10.34 -12.71 -1.46
N TRP A 17 11.03 -12.77 -2.59
CA TRP A 17 10.54 -12.29 -3.89
C TRP A 17 9.81 -13.39 -4.68
N GLY A 18 9.88 -14.65 -4.27
CA GLY A 18 9.19 -15.78 -4.90
C GLY A 18 7.69 -15.85 -4.59
N THR A 19 7.03 -14.72 -4.30
CA THR A 19 5.62 -14.65 -3.96
C THR A 19 4.93 -13.43 -4.58
N ASP A 20 3.65 -13.53 -4.90
CA ASP A 20 2.75 -12.43 -5.25
C ASP A 20 1.47 -12.50 -4.41
N ALA A 21 0.38 -11.84 -4.81
CA ALA A 21 -0.89 -11.93 -4.10
C ALA A 21 -1.65 -13.24 -4.37
N GLY A 22 -1.25 -14.02 -5.38
CA GLY A 22 -1.82 -15.32 -5.68
C GLY A 22 -1.43 -16.39 -4.66
N PHE A 23 -1.87 -17.59 -4.88
CA PHE A 23 -1.66 -18.73 -3.99
C PHE A 23 -0.50 -19.65 -4.40
N TYR A 24 0.26 -19.26 -5.43
CA TYR A 24 1.44 -19.96 -5.92
C TYR A 24 2.75 -19.42 -5.31
N ARG A 25 3.78 -20.26 -5.32
CA ARG A 25 5.15 -19.87 -4.97
C ARG A 25 6.15 -20.52 -5.93
N LEU A 26 6.97 -19.69 -6.56
CA LEU A 26 8.13 -20.11 -7.35
C LEU A 26 9.34 -19.31 -6.86
N ILE A 27 10.45 -20.00 -6.60
CA ILE A 27 11.65 -19.34 -6.04
C ILE A 27 12.61 -18.99 -7.18
N PRO A 28 12.82 -17.71 -7.49
CA PRO A 28 13.74 -17.32 -8.56
C PRO A 28 15.17 -17.74 -8.26
N GLN A 29 15.93 -18.05 -9.29
CA GLN A 29 17.38 -18.30 -9.17
C GLN A 29 18.12 -16.98 -8.96
N VAL A 30 17.66 -15.91 -9.65
CA VAL A 30 18.21 -14.57 -9.58
C VAL A 30 17.08 -13.56 -9.49
N VAL A 31 17.24 -12.54 -8.65
CA VAL A 31 16.37 -11.36 -8.62
C VAL A 31 17.18 -10.18 -9.14
N ALA A 32 16.73 -9.52 -10.21
CA ALA A 32 17.38 -8.38 -10.84
C ALA A 32 16.59 -7.09 -10.60
N PHE A 33 17.30 -5.99 -10.36
CA PHE A 33 16.74 -4.66 -10.05
C PHE A 33 17.32 -3.61 -11.00
N PRO A 34 16.92 -3.59 -12.29
CA PRO A 34 17.40 -2.60 -13.24
C PRO A 34 17.00 -1.20 -12.82
N LYS A 35 17.90 -0.23 -12.96
CA LYS A 35 17.71 1.16 -12.53
C LYS A 35 17.18 2.05 -13.66
N ASN A 36 17.34 1.62 -14.90
CA ASN A 36 16.97 2.35 -16.09
C ASN A 36 16.73 1.41 -17.28
N GLU A 37 16.22 1.98 -18.36
CA GLU A 37 15.85 1.28 -19.58
C GLU A 37 17.01 0.51 -20.22
N ASN A 38 18.20 1.07 -20.25
CA ASN A 38 19.37 0.42 -20.85
C ASN A 38 19.80 -0.82 -20.07
N GLU A 39 19.77 -0.75 -18.73
CA GLU A 39 20.03 -1.92 -17.88
C GLU A 39 18.97 -3.01 -18.10
N LEU A 40 17.69 -2.63 -18.21
CA LEU A 40 16.61 -3.56 -18.48
C LEU A 40 16.77 -4.23 -19.84
N ALA A 41 17.04 -3.46 -20.91
CA ALA A 41 17.28 -3.99 -22.24
C ALA A 41 18.48 -4.94 -22.30
N THR A 42 19.56 -4.58 -21.61
CA THR A 42 20.76 -5.42 -21.50
C THR A 42 20.46 -6.74 -20.79
N LEU A 43 19.72 -6.72 -19.69
CA LEU A 43 19.33 -7.93 -18.95
C LEU A 43 18.46 -8.86 -19.81
N VAL A 44 17.46 -8.32 -20.51
CA VAL A 44 16.58 -9.11 -21.40
C VAL A 44 17.38 -9.75 -22.53
N LYS A 45 18.27 -8.96 -23.19
CA LYS A 45 19.14 -9.45 -24.26
C LYS A 45 20.04 -10.59 -23.81
N HIS A 46 20.73 -10.42 -22.66
CA HIS A 46 21.62 -11.47 -22.11
C HIS A 46 20.81 -12.72 -21.72
N ALA A 47 19.60 -12.54 -21.16
CA ALA A 47 18.74 -13.68 -20.83
C ALA A 47 18.37 -14.48 -22.11
N ARG A 48 18.08 -13.81 -23.23
CA ARG A 48 17.86 -14.43 -24.54
C ARG A 48 19.08 -15.20 -25.03
N GLU A 49 20.23 -14.56 -25.01
CA GLU A 49 21.52 -15.18 -25.43
C GLU A 49 21.81 -16.46 -24.64
N MET A 50 21.49 -16.44 -23.34
CA MET A 50 21.67 -17.59 -22.44
C MET A 50 20.49 -18.56 -22.44
N LYS A 51 19.38 -18.26 -23.15
CA LYS A 51 18.11 -19.00 -23.15
C LYS A 51 17.52 -19.21 -21.75
N LEU A 52 17.66 -18.19 -20.88
CA LEU A 52 17.14 -18.21 -19.52
C LEU A 52 15.79 -17.49 -19.46
N PRO A 53 14.74 -18.14 -18.93
CA PRO A 53 13.46 -17.49 -18.74
C PRO A 53 13.52 -16.26 -17.84
N VAL A 54 12.78 -15.22 -18.18
CA VAL A 54 12.64 -14.00 -17.38
C VAL A 54 11.17 -13.72 -17.10
N THR A 55 10.89 -13.21 -15.91
CA THR A 55 9.57 -12.73 -15.53
C THR A 55 9.70 -11.32 -14.99
N PHE A 56 8.84 -10.42 -15.46
CA PHE A 56 8.78 -9.04 -14.98
C PHE A 56 7.83 -8.95 -13.79
N ARG A 57 8.22 -8.14 -12.80
CA ARG A 57 7.42 -7.90 -11.62
C ARG A 57 7.41 -6.41 -11.27
N ALA A 58 6.22 -5.85 -11.17
CA ALA A 58 5.97 -4.55 -10.57
C ALA A 58 5.67 -4.72 -9.06
N ALA A 59 4.50 -4.34 -8.56
CA ALA A 59 4.14 -4.47 -7.14
C ALA A 59 3.87 -5.93 -6.68
N GLY A 60 3.62 -6.86 -7.60
CA GLY A 60 3.26 -8.24 -7.25
C GLY A 60 1.92 -8.34 -6.52
N THR A 61 0.95 -7.58 -7.00
CA THR A 61 -0.46 -7.64 -6.57
C THR A 61 -1.29 -8.64 -7.37
N SER A 62 -0.65 -9.35 -8.32
CA SER A 62 -1.26 -10.36 -9.18
C SER A 62 -1.82 -11.53 -8.38
N LEU A 63 -3.01 -12.02 -8.79
CA LEU A 63 -3.73 -13.09 -8.10
C LEU A 63 -3.54 -14.47 -8.76
N SER A 64 -3.09 -14.52 -10.02
CA SER A 64 -3.04 -15.74 -10.84
C SER A 64 -1.60 -16.22 -11.14
N GLY A 65 -0.59 -15.74 -10.37
CA GLY A 65 0.79 -16.21 -10.49
C GLY A 65 1.59 -15.64 -11.67
N GLN A 66 1.21 -14.45 -12.18
CA GLN A 66 1.90 -13.79 -13.30
C GLN A 66 3.29 -13.26 -12.91
N ALA A 67 3.50 -12.87 -11.65
CA ALA A 67 4.66 -12.11 -11.19
C ALA A 67 5.69 -12.96 -10.42
N ILE A 68 5.74 -14.26 -10.67
CA ILE A 68 6.66 -15.22 -10.03
C ILE A 68 7.31 -16.16 -11.05
N THR A 69 8.52 -16.61 -10.74
CA THR A 69 9.30 -17.51 -11.60
C THR A 69 10.28 -18.35 -10.78
N ASP A 70 10.74 -19.42 -11.36
CA ASP A 70 11.85 -20.25 -10.88
C ASP A 70 13.18 -19.93 -11.59
N SER A 71 13.23 -18.89 -12.42
CA SER A 71 14.42 -18.48 -13.18
C SER A 71 14.85 -17.05 -12.80
N ILE A 72 14.82 -16.09 -13.72
CA ILE A 72 15.22 -14.70 -13.47
C ILE A 72 13.97 -13.85 -13.22
N LEU A 73 13.89 -13.25 -12.04
CA LEU A 73 12.85 -12.27 -11.71
C LEU A 73 13.41 -10.85 -11.89
N ILE A 74 12.85 -10.09 -12.81
CA ILE A 74 13.21 -8.69 -13.05
C ILE A 74 12.18 -7.79 -12.36
N VAL A 75 12.62 -7.07 -11.33
CA VAL A 75 11.76 -6.21 -10.50
C VAL A 75 11.80 -4.78 -11.02
N ILE A 76 10.67 -4.30 -11.51
CA ILE A 76 10.44 -2.91 -11.85
C ILE A 76 9.90 -2.23 -10.59
N GLY A 77 10.80 -1.58 -9.85
CA GLY A 77 10.49 -1.00 -8.54
C GLY A 77 10.23 0.51 -8.58
N GLU A 78 10.23 1.12 -7.39
CA GLU A 78 9.94 2.55 -7.19
C GLU A 78 10.95 3.52 -7.82
N LYS A 79 12.08 3.04 -8.36
CA LYS A 79 13.03 3.88 -9.12
C LYS A 79 12.48 4.27 -10.50
N TRP A 80 11.52 3.53 -11.00
CA TRP A 80 10.79 3.79 -12.24
C TRP A 80 9.54 4.62 -11.97
N ASN A 81 9.72 5.88 -11.54
CA ASN A 81 8.63 6.69 -11.02
C ASN A 81 8.50 8.08 -11.65
N LYS A 82 9.18 8.32 -12.78
CA LYS A 82 9.07 9.57 -13.52
C LYS A 82 7.75 9.64 -14.26
N TYR A 83 7.23 10.85 -14.39
CA TYR A 83 6.01 11.14 -15.13
C TYR A 83 6.07 12.49 -15.81
N ARG A 84 5.22 12.67 -16.80
CA ARG A 84 5.00 13.97 -17.46
C ARG A 84 3.53 14.12 -17.79
N VAL A 85 2.89 15.16 -17.26
CA VAL A 85 1.52 15.54 -17.61
C VAL A 85 1.56 16.31 -18.91
N LEU A 86 0.67 15.97 -19.83
CA LEU A 86 0.56 16.54 -21.18
C LEU A 86 -0.86 17.09 -21.39
N ASP A 87 -0.97 18.06 -22.29
CA ASP A 87 -2.24 18.58 -22.78
C ASP A 87 -3.23 18.93 -21.64
N GLU A 88 -2.75 19.69 -20.66
CA GLU A 88 -3.54 20.08 -19.48
C GLU A 88 -4.17 18.89 -18.73
N GLY A 89 -3.44 17.80 -18.68
CA GLY A 89 -3.86 16.58 -18.00
C GLY A 89 -4.67 15.60 -18.86
N LYS A 90 -4.96 15.89 -20.13
CA LYS A 90 -5.70 14.98 -21.03
C LYS A 90 -4.91 13.71 -21.36
N SER A 91 -3.58 13.80 -21.35
CA SER A 91 -2.66 12.68 -21.46
C SER A 91 -1.59 12.73 -20.38
N ILE A 92 -1.02 11.58 -20.06
CA ILE A 92 0.06 11.45 -19.10
C ILE A 92 1.06 10.37 -19.56
N GLU A 93 2.36 10.70 -19.49
CA GLU A 93 3.44 9.72 -19.63
C GLU A 93 3.86 9.23 -18.25
N LEU A 94 4.06 7.92 -18.12
CA LEU A 94 4.30 7.25 -16.86
C LEU A 94 5.36 6.17 -17.02
N GLU A 95 6.37 6.19 -16.16
CA GLU A 95 7.23 5.03 -15.96
C GLU A 95 6.46 3.92 -15.21
N PRO A 96 6.77 2.63 -15.46
CA PRO A 96 5.96 1.50 -15.01
C PRO A 96 5.92 1.28 -13.49
N GLY A 97 6.83 1.86 -12.72
CA GLY A 97 6.89 1.72 -11.26
C GLY A 97 6.02 2.72 -10.47
N ILE A 98 5.31 3.62 -11.15
CA ILE A 98 4.38 4.56 -10.50
C ILE A 98 3.14 3.80 -10.05
N ARG A 99 2.67 4.06 -8.81
CA ARG A 99 1.43 3.48 -8.30
C ARG A 99 0.21 4.18 -8.87
N GLY A 100 -0.85 3.43 -9.19
CA GLY A 100 -2.06 3.99 -9.79
C GLY A 100 -2.73 5.07 -8.93
N GLY A 101 -2.78 4.90 -7.61
CA GLY A 101 -3.30 5.94 -6.71
C GLY A 101 -2.51 7.24 -6.75
N ARG A 102 -1.19 7.17 -6.99
CA ARG A 102 -0.35 8.36 -7.20
C ARG A 102 -0.68 9.06 -8.52
N VAL A 103 -0.99 8.31 -9.58
CA VAL A 103 -1.41 8.90 -10.86
C VAL A 103 -2.66 9.76 -10.65
N ASN A 104 -3.65 9.29 -9.90
CA ASN A 104 -4.85 10.09 -9.56
C ASN A 104 -4.50 11.35 -8.74
N ALA A 105 -3.58 11.25 -7.78
CA ALA A 105 -3.14 12.43 -7.03
C ALA A 105 -2.46 13.49 -7.94
N ILE A 106 -1.68 13.05 -8.93
CA ILE A 106 -1.03 13.91 -9.94
C ILE A 106 -2.08 14.58 -10.85
N LEU A 107 -3.13 13.86 -11.24
CA LEU A 107 -4.14 14.33 -12.18
C LEU A 107 -5.22 15.19 -11.54
N ARG A 108 -5.46 15.06 -10.24
CA ARG A 108 -6.51 15.78 -9.50
C ARG A 108 -6.47 17.31 -9.69
N PRO A 109 -5.31 18.01 -9.67
CA PRO A 109 -5.26 19.46 -9.92
C PRO A 109 -5.78 19.87 -11.30
N PHE A 110 -5.85 18.93 -12.25
CA PHE A 110 -6.36 19.13 -13.61
C PHE A 110 -7.85 18.73 -13.74
N GLY A 111 -8.50 18.32 -12.65
CA GLY A 111 -9.87 17.78 -12.68
C GLY A 111 -9.98 16.47 -13.48
N ARG A 112 -8.92 15.64 -13.43
CA ARG A 112 -8.84 14.42 -14.24
C ARG A 112 -8.45 13.22 -13.38
N LYS A 113 -8.77 12.01 -13.88
CA LYS A 113 -8.46 10.74 -13.23
C LYS A 113 -7.87 9.73 -14.22
N PHE A 114 -7.17 8.75 -13.69
CA PHE A 114 -6.69 7.57 -14.39
C PHE A 114 -7.88 6.64 -14.69
N GLY A 115 -7.98 6.11 -15.89
CA GLY A 115 -9.13 5.30 -16.28
C GLY A 115 -9.20 3.94 -15.58
N PRO A 116 -8.17 3.09 -15.65
CA PRO A 116 -8.16 1.81 -14.95
C PRO A 116 -8.24 2.01 -13.43
N ASP A 117 -9.23 1.41 -12.78
CA ASP A 117 -9.49 1.58 -11.35
C ASP A 117 -9.56 0.24 -10.57
N PRO A 118 -8.54 -0.66 -10.68
CA PRO A 118 -8.56 -1.92 -9.96
C PRO A 118 -8.61 -1.70 -8.45
N ALA A 119 -9.21 -2.63 -7.71
CA ALA A 119 -9.32 -2.55 -6.25
C ALA A 119 -7.96 -2.38 -5.53
N SER A 120 -6.88 -2.80 -6.18
CA SER A 120 -5.50 -2.63 -5.71
C SER A 120 -4.84 -1.30 -6.11
N LEU A 121 -5.55 -0.32 -6.64
CA LEU A 121 -5.02 0.90 -7.27
C LEU A 121 -3.96 1.62 -6.44
N ASN A 122 -4.13 1.67 -5.12
CA ASN A 122 -3.17 2.30 -4.21
C ASN A 122 -1.88 1.48 -3.99
N ALA A 123 -1.88 0.21 -4.38
CA ALA A 123 -0.75 -0.71 -4.19
C ALA A 123 -0.11 -1.12 -5.52
N CYS A 124 -0.89 -1.39 -6.57
CA CYS A 124 -0.40 -1.80 -7.87
C CYS A 124 0.30 -0.65 -8.62
N MET A 125 1.18 -1.01 -9.53
CA MET A 125 1.98 -0.09 -10.35
C MET A 125 1.50 -0.10 -11.80
N VAL A 126 1.67 1.03 -12.49
CA VAL A 126 1.23 1.25 -13.88
C VAL A 126 1.67 0.13 -14.83
N GLY A 127 2.93 -0.32 -14.73
CA GLY A 127 3.40 -1.44 -15.56
C GLY A 127 2.55 -2.70 -15.40
N GLY A 128 2.20 -3.06 -14.16
CA GLY A 128 1.30 -4.18 -13.88
C GLY A 128 -0.13 -3.92 -14.36
N ILE A 129 -0.64 -2.71 -14.20
CA ILE A 129 -2.00 -2.32 -14.64
C ILE A 129 -2.14 -2.48 -16.16
N VAL A 130 -1.16 -1.95 -16.94
CA VAL A 130 -1.19 -2.03 -18.40
C VAL A 130 -0.95 -3.46 -18.88
N MET A 131 0.07 -4.15 -18.37
CA MET A 131 0.43 -5.49 -18.79
C MET A 131 -0.65 -6.54 -18.46
N ASN A 132 -1.51 -6.27 -17.48
CA ASN A 132 -2.67 -7.09 -17.14
C ASN A 132 -3.96 -6.63 -17.83
N ASN A 133 -3.94 -5.50 -18.54
CA ASN A 133 -5.13 -4.79 -19.04
C ASN A 133 -6.19 -4.62 -17.94
N ALA A 134 -5.73 -4.23 -16.75
CA ALA A 134 -6.59 -4.17 -15.56
C ALA A 134 -7.73 -3.18 -15.79
N SER A 135 -8.87 -3.52 -15.25
CA SER A 135 -10.05 -2.67 -15.15
C SER A 135 -10.44 -2.44 -13.68
N GLY A 136 -11.71 -2.33 -13.37
CA GLY A 136 -12.22 -2.14 -12.02
C GLY A 136 -13.69 -1.81 -12.01
N MET A 137 -14.15 -1.10 -10.98
CA MET A 137 -15.58 -0.89 -10.72
C MET A 137 -16.25 0.08 -11.70
N SER A 138 -15.53 1.14 -12.13
CA SER A 138 -16.14 2.25 -12.90
C SER A 138 -15.60 2.34 -14.32
N CYS A 139 -14.48 1.70 -14.65
CA CYS A 139 -13.87 1.85 -15.97
C CYS A 139 -14.56 1.03 -17.08
N GLY A 140 -15.38 0.07 -16.73
CA GLY A 140 -16.08 -0.79 -17.69
C GLY A 140 -15.16 -1.45 -18.72
N THR A 141 -15.71 -1.70 -19.92
CA THR A 141 -14.96 -2.18 -21.09
C THR A 141 -14.42 -1.05 -21.95
N TRP A 142 -14.67 0.23 -21.60
CA TRP A 142 -14.39 1.40 -22.42
C TRP A 142 -13.19 2.22 -21.92
N ALA A 143 -12.78 2.08 -20.66
CA ALA A 143 -11.73 2.87 -20.03
C ALA A 143 -10.61 2.02 -19.41
N ASN A 144 -10.50 0.75 -19.74
CA ASN A 144 -9.37 -0.10 -19.38
C ASN A 144 -8.08 0.32 -20.13
N SER A 145 -6.95 -0.27 -19.77
CA SER A 145 -5.63 0.13 -20.29
C SER A 145 -5.57 0.09 -21.82
N ASP A 146 -6.09 -0.97 -22.45
CA ASP A 146 -6.12 -1.14 -23.90
C ASP A 146 -6.84 0.00 -24.64
N LYS A 147 -7.90 0.58 -24.04
CA LYS A 147 -8.69 1.66 -24.67
C LYS A 147 -8.06 3.04 -24.51
N LEU A 148 -7.26 3.22 -23.46
CA LEU A 148 -6.68 4.52 -23.12
C LEU A 148 -5.20 4.65 -23.46
N LEU A 149 -4.55 3.57 -23.88
CA LEU A 149 -3.14 3.56 -24.29
C LEU A 149 -2.96 4.36 -25.60
N GLU A 150 -2.00 5.30 -25.59
CA GLU A 150 -1.65 6.10 -26.77
C GLU A 150 -0.32 5.66 -27.39
N SER A 151 0.69 5.40 -26.55
CA SER A 151 1.99 4.90 -27.00
C SER A 151 2.73 4.21 -25.85
N ILE A 152 3.73 3.39 -26.22
CA ILE A 152 4.60 2.68 -25.31
C ILE A 152 6.06 2.78 -25.75
N ARG A 153 6.98 2.61 -24.78
CA ARG A 153 8.35 2.19 -25.08
C ARG A 153 8.49 0.72 -24.71
N LEU A 154 8.63 -0.10 -25.73
CA LEU A 154 8.68 -1.55 -25.66
C LEU A 154 10.11 -2.05 -25.85
N ILE A 155 10.57 -2.91 -24.95
CA ILE A 155 11.85 -3.59 -25.01
C ILE A 155 11.60 -5.02 -25.48
N LEU A 156 12.14 -5.39 -26.62
CA LEU A 156 12.08 -6.73 -27.19
C LEU A 156 13.17 -7.66 -26.63
N THR A 157 13.08 -8.94 -26.94
CA THR A 157 14.00 -9.98 -26.44
C THR A 157 15.43 -9.79 -26.90
N ASP A 158 15.68 -9.14 -28.04
CA ASP A 158 17.01 -8.81 -28.54
C ASP A 158 17.63 -7.55 -27.94
N GLY A 159 16.88 -6.87 -27.06
CA GLY A 159 17.27 -5.62 -26.42
C GLY A 159 16.89 -4.36 -27.23
N THR A 160 16.23 -4.50 -28.36
CA THR A 160 15.71 -3.36 -29.12
C THR A 160 14.63 -2.62 -28.35
N ILE A 161 14.73 -1.27 -28.37
CA ILE A 161 13.75 -0.38 -27.73
C ILE A 161 12.93 0.27 -28.85
N LEU A 162 11.63 -0.05 -28.91
CA LEU A 162 10.68 0.61 -29.79
C LEU A 162 9.86 1.64 -29.03
N ASP A 163 9.98 2.91 -29.42
CA ASP A 163 9.09 3.98 -28.95
C ASP A 163 7.97 4.19 -29.97
N THR A 164 6.76 3.72 -29.70
CA THR A 164 5.62 3.84 -30.61
C THR A 164 5.02 5.25 -30.66
N GLY A 165 5.50 6.17 -29.82
CA GLY A 165 5.19 7.60 -29.87
C GLY A 165 6.21 8.43 -30.67
N SER A 166 7.27 7.80 -31.23
CA SER A 166 8.32 8.46 -31.99
C SER A 166 8.36 7.97 -33.45
N GLU A 167 8.09 8.88 -34.39
CA GLU A 167 8.16 8.55 -35.83
C GLU A 167 9.52 8.03 -36.27
N GLU A 168 10.61 8.56 -35.68
CA GLU A 168 11.97 8.13 -35.99
C GLU A 168 12.21 6.69 -35.51
N SER A 169 11.79 6.37 -34.29
CA SER A 169 11.86 5.02 -33.72
C SER A 169 11.05 4.04 -34.57
N ILE A 170 9.83 4.41 -34.97
CA ILE A 170 8.95 3.60 -35.81
C ILE A 170 9.61 3.32 -37.17
N ARG A 171 10.15 4.33 -37.85
CA ARG A 171 10.85 4.15 -39.15
C ARG A 171 12.03 3.20 -39.02
N THR A 172 12.85 3.40 -38.00
CA THR A 172 13.99 2.53 -37.71
C THR A 172 13.53 1.10 -37.47
N PHE A 173 12.53 0.91 -36.66
CA PHE A 173 11.99 -0.39 -36.32
C PHE A 173 11.39 -1.11 -37.57
N LYS A 174 10.61 -0.42 -38.37
CA LYS A 174 10.05 -0.96 -39.62
C LYS A 174 11.14 -1.44 -40.59
N THR A 175 12.35 -0.85 -40.52
CA THR A 175 13.49 -1.26 -41.35
C THR A 175 14.29 -2.42 -40.76
N THR A 176 14.51 -2.39 -39.42
CA THR A 176 15.37 -3.38 -38.74
C THR A 176 14.63 -4.65 -38.34
N HIS A 177 13.30 -4.59 -38.20
CA HIS A 177 12.43 -5.67 -37.73
C HIS A 177 11.25 -5.90 -38.70
N GLN A 178 11.57 -5.88 -40.02
CA GLN A 178 10.58 -6.06 -41.09
C GLN A 178 9.78 -7.36 -40.90
N GLU A 179 10.42 -8.43 -40.46
CA GLU A 179 9.77 -9.72 -40.17
C GLU A 179 8.64 -9.65 -39.13
N ILE A 180 8.80 -8.81 -38.10
CA ILE A 180 7.76 -8.59 -37.07
C ILE A 180 6.58 -7.83 -37.69
N ILE A 181 6.88 -6.78 -38.46
CA ILE A 181 5.85 -5.97 -39.16
C ILE A 181 5.06 -6.83 -40.16
N ASP A 182 5.74 -7.61 -41.02
CA ASP A 182 5.09 -8.50 -41.97
C ASP A 182 4.32 -9.62 -41.30
N GLY A 183 4.83 -10.16 -40.16
CA GLY A 183 4.16 -11.15 -39.34
C GLY A 183 2.86 -10.62 -38.75
N ILE A 184 2.87 -9.42 -38.14
CA ILE A 184 1.67 -8.76 -37.60
C ILE A 184 0.65 -8.50 -38.73
N ARG A 185 1.11 -7.97 -39.85
CA ARG A 185 0.26 -7.73 -41.02
C ARG A 185 -0.41 -9.01 -41.48
N LYS A 186 0.36 -10.09 -41.66
CA LYS A 186 -0.17 -11.39 -42.09
C LYS A 186 -1.19 -11.94 -41.09
N ILE A 187 -0.91 -11.86 -39.77
CA ILE A 187 -1.86 -12.30 -38.74
C ILE A 187 -3.15 -11.49 -38.82
N ARG A 188 -3.06 -10.15 -38.98
CA ARG A 188 -4.22 -9.26 -39.14
C ARG A 188 -5.06 -9.67 -40.36
N ASP A 189 -4.41 -9.83 -41.50
CA ASP A 189 -5.08 -10.14 -42.76
C ASP A 189 -5.72 -11.53 -42.72
N ASP A 190 -5.04 -12.53 -42.13
CA ASP A 190 -5.57 -13.88 -41.94
C ASP A 190 -6.83 -13.88 -41.04
N ILE A 191 -6.78 -13.13 -39.91
CA ILE A 191 -7.91 -13.02 -38.96
C ILE A 191 -9.10 -12.34 -39.63
N ARG A 192 -8.88 -11.25 -40.39
CA ARG A 192 -9.95 -10.49 -41.04
C ARG A 192 -10.56 -11.22 -42.24
N ALA A 193 -9.81 -12.06 -42.90
CA ALA A 193 -10.33 -12.93 -43.96
C ALA A 193 -11.24 -14.04 -43.42
N ASP A 194 -11.11 -14.38 -42.12
CA ASP A 194 -11.95 -15.33 -41.40
C ASP A 194 -13.06 -14.58 -40.66
N GLN A 195 -14.24 -14.49 -41.30
CA GLN A 195 -15.37 -13.75 -40.73
C GLN A 195 -15.84 -14.36 -39.40
N GLU A 196 -15.88 -15.68 -39.29
CA GLU A 196 -16.29 -16.38 -38.07
C GLU A 196 -15.36 -16.03 -36.89
N LEU A 197 -14.05 -16.05 -37.11
CA LEU A 197 -13.08 -15.68 -36.11
C LEU A 197 -13.16 -14.19 -35.74
N THR A 198 -13.36 -13.32 -36.73
CA THR A 198 -13.53 -11.88 -36.51
C THR A 198 -14.75 -11.59 -35.64
N GLU A 199 -15.88 -12.22 -35.91
CA GLU A 199 -17.10 -12.09 -35.11
C GLU A 199 -16.90 -12.69 -33.69
N ARG A 200 -16.22 -13.83 -33.60
CA ARG A 200 -15.85 -14.44 -32.31
C ARG A 200 -15.02 -13.47 -31.44
N ILE A 201 -14.01 -12.84 -32.02
CA ILE A 201 -13.17 -11.85 -31.29
C ILE A 201 -14.03 -10.68 -30.82
N ARG A 202 -14.89 -10.11 -31.69
CA ARG A 202 -15.79 -9.01 -31.29
C ARG A 202 -16.74 -9.40 -30.17
N TYR A 203 -17.32 -10.60 -30.26
CA TYR A 203 -18.21 -11.13 -29.23
C TYR A 203 -17.52 -11.29 -27.89
N LYS A 204 -16.33 -11.93 -27.84
CA LYS A 204 -15.58 -12.15 -26.59
C LYS A 204 -15.13 -10.83 -25.92
N TYR A 205 -14.87 -9.77 -26.69
CA TYR A 205 -14.52 -8.46 -26.15
C TYR A 205 -15.72 -7.50 -25.99
N SER A 206 -16.95 -7.97 -26.15
CA SER A 206 -18.16 -7.21 -25.79
C SER A 206 -18.43 -7.24 -24.28
N ILE A 207 -17.82 -8.19 -23.56
CA ILE A 207 -17.74 -8.27 -22.11
C ILE A 207 -16.29 -8.03 -21.64
N LYS A 208 -16.08 -7.88 -20.33
CA LYS A 208 -14.72 -7.88 -19.76
C LYS A 208 -14.05 -9.24 -20.05
N ASN A 209 -12.90 -9.22 -20.70
CA ASN A 209 -12.14 -10.42 -21.03
C ASN A 209 -10.65 -10.11 -21.10
N VAL A 210 -9.86 -10.76 -20.23
CA VAL A 210 -8.39 -10.75 -20.24
C VAL A 210 -7.82 -12.17 -20.31
N MET A 211 -8.63 -13.10 -20.80
CA MET A 211 -8.23 -14.50 -20.99
C MET A 211 -7.43 -14.67 -22.27
N GLY A 212 -6.19 -15.15 -22.18
CA GLY A 212 -5.29 -15.27 -23.33
C GLY A 212 -4.64 -13.94 -23.72
N LEU A 213 -4.06 -13.89 -24.92
CA LEU A 213 -3.56 -12.64 -25.52
C LEU A 213 -4.70 -11.82 -26.13
N ASN A 214 -4.59 -10.51 -26.02
CA ASN A 214 -5.56 -9.58 -26.58
C ASN A 214 -5.56 -9.62 -28.12
N LEU A 215 -6.50 -10.34 -28.72
CA LEU A 215 -6.66 -10.39 -30.20
C LEU A 215 -7.48 -9.20 -30.77
N ARG A 216 -8.11 -8.38 -29.92
CA ARG A 216 -8.93 -7.24 -30.36
C ARG A 216 -8.18 -6.27 -31.27
N PRO A 217 -6.89 -5.95 -31.06
CA PRO A 217 -6.15 -5.02 -31.92
C PRO A 217 -6.15 -5.43 -33.42
N PHE A 218 -6.12 -6.70 -33.73
CA PHE A 218 -6.14 -7.17 -35.11
C PHE A 218 -7.44 -6.86 -35.86
N VAL A 219 -8.55 -6.71 -35.16
CA VAL A 219 -9.85 -6.35 -35.74
C VAL A 219 -10.17 -4.86 -35.59
N ALA A 220 -9.47 -4.16 -34.68
CA ALA A 220 -9.74 -2.76 -34.33
C ALA A 220 -8.85 -1.76 -35.04
N TYR A 221 -7.61 -2.11 -35.42
CA TYR A 221 -6.60 -1.20 -35.96
C TYR A 221 -6.04 -1.67 -37.28
N GLU A 222 -5.64 -0.72 -38.16
CA GLU A 222 -5.06 -0.99 -39.46
C GLU A 222 -3.54 -1.00 -39.48
N ASP A 223 -2.92 -0.07 -38.74
CA ASP A 223 -1.46 0.07 -38.70
C ASP A 223 -0.83 -0.99 -37.79
N GLU A 224 0.26 -1.59 -38.25
CA GLU A 224 0.95 -2.67 -37.51
C GLU A 224 1.54 -2.20 -36.22
N ILE A 225 1.96 -0.93 -36.11
CA ILE A 225 2.50 -0.35 -34.87
C ILE A 225 1.38 -0.08 -33.88
N GLU A 226 0.21 0.37 -34.31
CA GLU A 226 -0.97 0.48 -33.43
C GLU A 226 -1.38 -0.89 -32.92
N ILE A 227 -1.43 -1.91 -33.78
CA ILE A 227 -1.71 -3.28 -33.39
C ILE A 227 -0.71 -3.74 -32.33
N LEU A 228 0.60 -3.58 -32.58
CA LEU A 228 1.65 -3.97 -31.65
C LEU A 228 1.52 -3.23 -30.31
N THR A 229 1.28 -1.92 -30.32
CA THR A 229 1.08 -1.10 -29.11
C THR A 229 -0.01 -1.67 -28.22
N HIS A 230 -1.16 -1.98 -28.79
CA HIS A 230 -2.33 -2.46 -28.04
C HIS A 230 -2.29 -3.96 -27.70
N LEU A 231 -1.51 -4.79 -28.43
CA LEU A 231 -1.24 -6.18 -28.07
C LEU A 231 -0.51 -6.31 -26.73
N ILE A 232 0.28 -5.30 -26.35
CA ILE A 232 1.04 -5.30 -25.11
C ILE A 232 0.12 -5.16 -23.88
N ALA A 233 -1.02 -4.47 -24.01
CA ALA A 233 -2.02 -4.42 -22.96
C ALA A 233 -2.70 -5.79 -22.78
N GLY A 234 -2.51 -6.41 -21.62
CA GLY A 234 -2.99 -7.76 -21.32
C GLY A 234 -2.02 -8.89 -21.71
N SER A 235 -0.80 -8.56 -22.14
CA SER A 235 0.21 -9.58 -22.46
C SER A 235 0.87 -10.25 -21.26
N GLU A 236 0.66 -9.75 -20.06
CA GLU A 236 1.23 -10.25 -18.80
C GLU A 236 2.78 -10.42 -18.86
N GLY A 237 3.45 -9.59 -19.65
CA GLY A 237 4.91 -9.66 -19.81
C GLY A 237 5.40 -10.82 -20.70
N THR A 238 4.54 -11.44 -21.47
CA THR A 238 4.92 -12.55 -22.38
C THR A 238 5.41 -12.08 -23.75
N LEU A 239 5.22 -10.80 -24.12
CA LEU A 239 5.58 -10.26 -25.43
C LEU A 239 6.72 -9.25 -25.40
N GLY A 240 7.07 -8.70 -24.26
CA GLY A 240 8.12 -7.70 -24.08
C GLY A 240 8.07 -7.04 -22.71
N ALA A 241 9.03 -6.16 -22.43
CA ALA A 241 9.03 -5.30 -21.26
C ALA A 241 8.65 -3.87 -21.64
N VAL A 242 7.95 -3.17 -20.75
CA VAL A 242 7.55 -1.77 -20.98
C VAL A 242 8.33 -0.86 -20.03
N SER A 243 8.96 0.19 -20.58
CA SER A 243 9.73 1.18 -19.84
C SER A 243 9.04 2.54 -19.70
N LEU A 244 8.08 2.84 -20.59
CA LEU A 244 7.24 4.03 -20.56
C LEU A 244 5.89 3.73 -21.20
N VAL A 245 4.83 4.31 -20.64
CA VAL A 245 3.50 4.32 -21.27
C VAL A 245 2.97 5.74 -21.35
N ARG A 246 2.29 6.07 -22.45
CA ARG A 246 1.47 7.28 -22.57
C ARG A 246 0.01 6.86 -22.61
N MET A 247 -0.80 7.47 -21.74
CA MET A 247 -2.21 7.13 -21.60
C MET A 247 -3.10 8.38 -21.62
N LYS A 248 -4.25 8.26 -22.26
CA LYS A 248 -5.36 9.21 -22.08
C LYS A 248 -5.86 9.14 -20.64
N THR A 249 -6.36 10.26 -20.18
CA THR A 249 -6.99 10.38 -18.86
C THR A 249 -8.47 10.69 -19.01
N LEU A 250 -9.23 10.48 -17.96
CA LEU A 250 -10.66 10.77 -17.95
C LEU A 250 -10.94 12.05 -17.14
N PRO A 251 -11.97 12.83 -17.48
CA PRO A 251 -12.43 13.90 -16.60
C PRO A 251 -12.97 13.28 -15.29
N GLU A 252 -12.68 13.91 -14.16
CA GLU A 252 -13.20 13.51 -12.85
C GLU A 252 -14.50 14.27 -12.58
N ALA A 253 -15.62 13.57 -12.47
CA ALA A 253 -16.91 14.18 -12.20
C ALA A 253 -16.93 14.73 -10.75
N PRO A 254 -17.30 16.01 -10.55
CA PRO A 254 -17.28 16.64 -9.23
C PRO A 254 -18.43 16.22 -8.32
N LEU A 255 -19.51 15.71 -8.90
CA LEU A 255 -20.73 15.34 -8.20
C LEU A 255 -20.96 13.84 -8.26
N GLN A 256 -21.42 13.28 -7.14
CA GLN A 256 -21.79 11.86 -7.07
C GLN A 256 -22.95 11.65 -6.12
N ALA A 257 -23.73 10.62 -6.37
CA ALA A 257 -24.71 10.09 -5.45
C ALA A 257 -24.57 8.55 -5.37
N SER A 258 -24.90 7.99 -4.22
CA SER A 258 -24.91 6.53 -4.02
C SER A 258 -26.18 6.07 -3.31
N ALA A 259 -26.60 4.84 -3.60
CA ALA A 259 -27.65 4.15 -2.89
C ALA A 259 -27.25 2.69 -2.64
N LEU A 260 -27.59 2.15 -1.46
CA LEU A 260 -27.47 0.73 -1.15
C LEU A 260 -28.89 0.15 -1.13
N VAL A 261 -29.19 -0.69 -2.13
CA VAL A 261 -30.53 -1.23 -2.39
C VAL A 261 -30.55 -2.71 -2.11
N TYR A 262 -31.44 -3.18 -1.22
CA TYR A 262 -31.52 -4.58 -0.82
C TYR A 262 -32.67 -5.30 -1.55
N PHE A 263 -32.45 -6.59 -1.87
CA PHE A 263 -33.37 -7.48 -2.55
C PHE A 263 -33.52 -8.79 -1.77
N ASP A 264 -34.64 -9.48 -1.95
CA ASP A 264 -34.87 -10.77 -1.28
C ASP A 264 -33.93 -11.86 -1.84
N THR A 265 -33.53 -11.76 -3.11
CA THR A 265 -32.68 -12.75 -3.79
C THR A 265 -31.59 -12.10 -4.64
N MET A 266 -30.49 -12.83 -4.93
CA MET A 266 -29.49 -12.41 -5.91
C MET A 266 -30.07 -12.25 -7.32
N ARG A 267 -31.01 -13.11 -7.70
CA ARG A 267 -31.69 -13.06 -9.00
C ARG A 267 -32.41 -11.73 -9.20
N GLU A 268 -33.16 -11.26 -8.20
CA GLU A 268 -33.83 -9.95 -8.26
C GLU A 268 -32.83 -8.80 -8.42
N ALA A 269 -31.73 -8.82 -7.65
CA ALA A 269 -30.67 -7.84 -7.78
C ALA A 269 -30.04 -7.83 -9.19
N ASN A 270 -29.78 -9.00 -9.77
CA ASN A 270 -29.20 -9.11 -11.10
C ASN A 270 -30.17 -8.70 -12.22
N ASN A 271 -31.46 -8.99 -12.08
CA ASN A 271 -32.49 -8.49 -13.01
C ASN A 271 -32.50 -6.94 -13.05
N VAL A 272 -32.34 -6.31 -11.89
CA VAL A 272 -32.18 -4.86 -11.80
C VAL A 272 -30.90 -4.39 -12.46
N ALA A 273 -29.78 -5.09 -12.29
CA ALA A 273 -28.51 -4.73 -12.95
C ALA A 273 -28.62 -4.71 -14.49
N VAL A 274 -29.37 -5.66 -15.07
CA VAL A 274 -29.67 -5.68 -16.51
C VAL A 274 -30.42 -4.41 -16.95
N ALA A 275 -31.39 -3.95 -16.15
CA ALA A 275 -32.11 -2.71 -16.44
C ALA A 275 -31.20 -1.47 -16.28
N LEU A 276 -30.36 -1.43 -15.26
CA LEU A 276 -29.45 -0.31 -14.96
C LEU A 276 -28.38 -0.12 -16.04
N LYS A 277 -27.98 -1.18 -16.76
CA LYS A 277 -26.98 -1.09 -17.86
C LYS A 277 -27.38 -0.11 -18.97
N LYS A 278 -28.67 0.11 -19.14
CA LYS A 278 -29.25 1.02 -20.15
C LYS A 278 -29.31 2.47 -19.69
N LEU A 279 -28.94 2.72 -18.44
CA LEU A 279 -29.02 4.05 -17.81
C LEU A 279 -27.62 4.63 -17.58
N ASN A 280 -27.56 5.92 -17.24
CA ASN A 280 -26.31 6.60 -16.88
C ASN A 280 -25.94 6.29 -15.43
N VAL A 281 -25.58 5.05 -15.15
CA VAL A 281 -25.10 4.57 -13.85
C VAL A 281 -23.60 4.29 -13.96
N SER A 282 -22.81 4.87 -13.08
CA SER A 282 -21.34 4.79 -13.13
C SER A 282 -20.79 3.49 -12.58
N ALA A 283 -21.49 2.90 -11.58
CA ALA A 283 -21.16 1.58 -11.04
C ALA A 283 -22.37 0.95 -10.38
N ALA A 284 -22.47 -0.39 -10.44
CA ALA A 284 -23.37 -1.18 -9.62
C ALA A 284 -22.62 -2.43 -9.13
N GLU A 285 -22.49 -2.54 -7.80
CA GLU A 285 -21.77 -3.59 -7.12
C GLU A 285 -22.75 -4.56 -6.48
N LEU A 286 -22.75 -5.80 -6.92
CA LEU A 286 -23.51 -6.89 -6.29
C LEU A 286 -22.83 -7.32 -4.99
N LEU A 287 -23.63 -7.57 -3.96
CA LEU A 287 -23.22 -8.12 -2.67
C LEU A 287 -24.20 -9.24 -2.32
N ASP A 288 -23.74 -10.47 -2.18
CA ASP A 288 -24.56 -11.59 -1.73
C ASP A 288 -24.79 -11.57 -0.20
N SER A 289 -25.67 -12.39 0.29
CA SER A 289 -26.01 -12.49 1.72
C SER A 289 -24.79 -12.82 2.59
N ARG A 290 -23.88 -13.66 2.12
CA ARG A 290 -22.67 -14.06 2.86
C ARG A 290 -21.66 -12.91 2.92
N SER A 291 -21.53 -12.15 1.84
CA SER A 291 -20.73 -10.91 1.78
C SER A 291 -21.23 -9.88 2.80
N LEU A 292 -22.55 -9.62 2.81
CA LEU A 292 -23.17 -8.67 3.74
C LEU A 292 -23.04 -9.13 5.20
N ALA A 293 -23.28 -10.39 5.48
CA ALA A 293 -23.09 -10.98 6.81
C ALA A 293 -21.63 -10.86 7.30
N SER A 294 -20.67 -11.02 6.40
CA SER A 294 -19.24 -10.91 6.74
C SER A 294 -18.87 -9.56 7.33
N VAL A 295 -19.51 -8.48 6.90
CA VAL A 295 -19.26 -7.10 7.37
C VAL A 295 -20.24 -6.66 8.46
N ASN A 296 -20.99 -7.61 9.07
CA ASN A 296 -21.98 -7.37 10.11
C ASN A 296 -23.13 -6.43 9.67
N ASP A 297 -23.52 -6.48 8.41
CA ASP A 297 -24.69 -5.75 7.93
C ASP A 297 -25.96 -6.53 8.30
N GLU A 298 -26.59 -6.16 9.40
CA GLU A 298 -27.80 -6.83 9.93
C GLU A 298 -28.96 -6.81 8.92
N LYS A 299 -29.09 -5.76 8.11
CA LYS A 299 -30.11 -5.65 7.06
C LYS A 299 -29.86 -6.63 5.90
N GLY A 300 -28.61 -6.99 5.67
CA GLY A 300 -28.19 -7.89 4.62
C GLY A 300 -28.37 -9.39 4.93
N ILE A 301 -28.73 -9.75 6.16
CA ILE A 301 -28.90 -11.16 6.53
C ILE A 301 -30.02 -11.81 5.69
N GLY A 302 -29.64 -12.84 4.90
CA GLY A 302 -30.56 -13.53 3.99
C GLY A 302 -31.02 -12.69 2.79
N LYS A 303 -30.32 -11.57 2.48
CA LYS A 303 -30.63 -10.66 1.38
C LYS A 303 -29.44 -10.55 0.42
N ALA A 304 -29.70 -10.01 -0.79
CA ALA A 304 -28.67 -9.48 -1.67
C ALA A 304 -28.77 -7.96 -1.71
N ALA A 305 -27.71 -7.27 -2.11
CA ALA A 305 -27.76 -5.83 -2.29
C ALA A 305 -27.04 -5.39 -3.57
N LEU A 306 -27.47 -4.26 -4.12
CA LEU A 306 -26.75 -3.49 -5.13
C LEU A 306 -26.30 -2.16 -4.50
N LEU A 307 -25.01 -1.91 -4.53
CA LEU A 307 -24.47 -0.57 -4.26
C LEU A 307 -24.34 0.15 -5.60
N ILE A 308 -25.20 1.15 -5.79
CA ILE A 308 -25.31 1.92 -7.04
C ILE A 308 -24.61 3.27 -6.88
N LYS A 309 -23.81 3.67 -7.88
CA LYS A 309 -23.17 4.99 -7.94
C LYS A 309 -23.53 5.71 -9.23
N ILE A 310 -23.86 6.98 -9.12
CA ILE A 310 -24.08 7.90 -10.22
C ILE A 310 -23.07 9.03 -10.07
N GLU A 311 -22.36 9.37 -11.16
CA GLU A 311 -21.43 10.49 -11.25
C GLU A 311 -21.95 11.47 -12.31
N ALA A 312 -21.82 12.80 -12.07
CA ALA A 312 -22.28 13.83 -13.00
C ALA A 312 -21.42 15.09 -12.90
N PHE A 313 -21.47 15.89 -13.96
CA PHE A 313 -20.73 17.17 -14.03
C PHE A 313 -21.58 18.35 -13.56
N THR A 314 -22.92 18.23 -13.58
CA THR A 314 -23.85 19.24 -13.12
C THR A 314 -24.90 18.65 -12.19
N GLU A 315 -25.50 19.48 -11.33
CA GLU A 315 -26.60 19.08 -10.43
C GLU A 315 -27.83 18.59 -11.23
N GLU A 316 -28.10 19.20 -12.37
CA GLU A 316 -29.21 18.80 -13.24
C GLU A 316 -29.01 17.41 -13.84
N GLU A 317 -27.79 17.11 -14.30
CA GLU A 317 -27.43 15.76 -14.78
C GLU A 317 -27.53 14.74 -13.66
N LEU A 318 -27.04 15.08 -12.45
CA LEU A 318 -27.08 14.18 -11.29
C LEU A 318 -28.53 13.85 -10.93
N GLN A 319 -29.37 14.87 -10.74
CA GLN A 319 -30.77 14.68 -10.37
C GLN A 319 -31.54 13.94 -11.47
N GLY A 320 -31.33 14.30 -12.75
CA GLY A 320 -31.99 13.61 -13.85
C GLY A 320 -31.58 12.13 -14.00
N SER A 321 -30.35 11.78 -13.63
CA SER A 321 -29.89 10.38 -13.60
C SER A 321 -30.45 9.64 -12.39
N ILE A 322 -30.56 10.28 -11.23
CA ILE A 322 -31.22 9.72 -10.03
C ILE A 322 -32.70 9.40 -10.35
N ASP A 323 -33.46 10.37 -10.87
CA ASP A 323 -34.88 10.20 -11.15
C ASP A 323 -35.15 9.04 -12.14
N LYS A 324 -34.32 8.92 -13.19
CA LYS A 324 -34.42 7.82 -14.14
C LYS A 324 -34.10 6.48 -13.49
N THR A 325 -33.11 6.45 -12.61
CA THR A 325 -32.69 5.23 -11.92
C THR A 325 -33.75 4.81 -10.89
N GLU A 326 -34.29 5.73 -10.11
CA GLU A 326 -35.36 5.45 -9.16
C GLU A 326 -36.64 4.98 -9.88
N LYS A 327 -36.98 5.57 -11.01
CA LYS A 327 -38.10 5.12 -11.83
C LYS A 327 -37.92 3.68 -12.35
N ALA A 328 -36.72 3.34 -12.80
CA ALA A 328 -36.42 1.98 -13.23
C ALA A 328 -36.46 0.98 -12.05
N LEU A 329 -35.95 1.38 -10.89
CA LEU A 329 -35.99 0.55 -9.68
C LEU A 329 -37.41 0.35 -9.14
N ALA A 330 -38.32 1.31 -9.35
CA ALA A 330 -39.72 1.21 -8.93
C ALA A 330 -40.51 0.08 -9.64
N GLU A 331 -39.98 -0.45 -10.75
CA GLU A 331 -40.57 -1.60 -11.46
C GLU A 331 -40.23 -2.96 -10.77
N TYR A 332 -39.31 -2.93 -9.80
CA TYR A 332 -38.82 -4.09 -9.09
C TYR A 332 -39.16 -4.04 -7.60
N ARG A 333 -39.32 -5.23 -7.00
CA ARG A 333 -39.53 -5.33 -5.56
C ARG A 333 -38.18 -5.20 -4.83
N THR A 334 -38.06 -4.21 -3.95
CA THR A 334 -36.91 -4.07 -3.04
C THR A 334 -37.30 -4.57 -1.65
N ALA A 335 -36.34 -5.15 -0.93
CA ALA A 335 -36.57 -5.69 0.42
C ALA A 335 -36.83 -4.56 1.45
N TYR A 336 -36.26 -3.37 1.23
CA TYR A 336 -36.42 -2.18 2.07
C TYR A 336 -36.56 -0.93 1.22
N PRO A 337 -37.18 0.15 1.73
CA PRO A 337 -37.11 1.46 1.12
C PRO A 337 -35.64 1.93 0.98
N PHE A 338 -35.33 2.54 -0.13
CA PHE A 338 -33.99 3.09 -0.40
C PHE A 338 -34.11 4.57 -0.81
N ARG A 339 -32.97 5.27 -0.80
CA ARG A 339 -32.81 6.60 -1.36
C ARG A 339 -31.39 6.79 -1.85
N PHE A 340 -31.23 7.63 -2.86
CA PHE A 340 -29.91 8.17 -3.22
C PHE A 340 -29.51 9.28 -2.24
N THR A 341 -28.22 9.34 -1.95
CA THR A 341 -27.62 10.39 -1.12
C THR A 341 -26.37 10.93 -1.79
N SER A 342 -26.16 12.25 -1.72
CA SER A 342 -24.92 12.94 -2.11
C SER A 342 -24.08 13.33 -0.88
N ASP A 343 -24.52 12.97 0.36
CA ASP A 343 -23.73 13.22 1.55
C ASP A 343 -22.43 12.41 1.52
N PRO A 344 -21.24 13.05 1.55
CA PRO A 344 -19.98 12.35 1.40
C PRO A 344 -19.72 11.31 2.49
N LYS A 345 -20.24 11.54 3.71
CA LYS A 345 -20.04 10.63 4.85
C LYS A 345 -20.90 9.38 4.71
N GLU A 346 -22.14 9.54 4.27
CA GLU A 346 -23.07 8.46 4.04
C GLU A 346 -22.60 7.60 2.85
N CYS A 347 -22.22 8.23 1.73
CA CYS A 347 -21.61 7.55 0.58
C CYS A 347 -20.37 6.74 1.00
N ALA A 348 -19.46 7.35 1.76
CA ALA A 348 -18.28 6.66 2.26
C ALA A 348 -18.65 5.45 3.14
N GLY A 349 -19.74 5.53 3.90
CA GLY A 349 -20.28 4.41 4.70
C GLY A 349 -20.67 3.22 3.81
N PHE A 350 -21.42 3.47 2.73
CA PHE A 350 -21.83 2.40 1.79
C PHE A 350 -20.61 1.75 1.12
N TRP A 351 -19.66 2.55 0.65
CA TRP A 351 -18.43 2.03 0.02
C TRP A 351 -17.51 1.32 1.01
N ALA A 352 -17.56 1.66 2.31
CA ALA A 352 -16.85 0.93 3.35
C ALA A 352 -17.40 -0.51 3.53
N ILE A 353 -18.73 -0.71 3.41
CA ILE A 353 -19.33 -2.05 3.39
C ILE A 353 -18.69 -2.86 2.26
N ARG A 354 -18.73 -2.37 1.02
CA ARG A 354 -18.18 -3.06 -0.15
C ARG A 354 -16.68 -3.38 -0.02
N SER A 355 -15.89 -2.41 0.40
CA SER A 355 -14.44 -2.58 0.55
C SER A 355 -14.05 -3.46 1.74
N GLY A 356 -14.93 -3.61 2.71
CA GLY A 356 -14.75 -4.44 3.90
C GLY A 356 -14.90 -5.95 3.66
N ILE A 357 -15.59 -6.39 2.60
CA ILE A 357 -15.91 -7.80 2.36
C ILE A 357 -14.66 -8.67 2.29
N PHE A 358 -13.75 -8.37 1.37
CA PHE A 358 -12.53 -9.16 1.21
C PHE A 358 -11.66 -9.23 2.48
N PRO A 359 -11.39 -8.11 3.17
CA PRO A 359 -10.69 -8.14 4.46
C PRO A 359 -11.36 -9.04 5.48
N THR A 360 -12.68 -8.95 5.60
CA THR A 360 -13.41 -9.67 6.65
C THR A 360 -13.47 -11.16 6.35
N VAL A 361 -13.84 -11.56 5.13
CA VAL A 361 -13.83 -12.97 4.70
C VAL A 361 -12.43 -13.57 4.89
N GLY A 362 -11.39 -12.86 4.46
CA GLY A 362 -10.01 -13.30 4.66
C GLY A 362 -9.61 -13.44 6.13
N SER A 363 -10.14 -12.59 7.02
CA SER A 363 -9.86 -12.65 8.46
C SER A 363 -10.59 -13.79 9.18
N MET A 364 -11.78 -14.16 8.71
CA MET A 364 -12.60 -15.22 9.31
C MET A 364 -12.16 -16.63 8.91
N ARG A 365 -11.39 -16.79 7.83
CA ARG A 365 -10.97 -18.10 7.33
C ARG A 365 -10.23 -18.95 8.37
N LYS A 366 -10.34 -20.27 8.25
CA LYS A 366 -9.61 -21.23 9.10
C LYS A 366 -8.08 -21.09 8.89
N LEU A 367 -7.29 -21.33 9.92
CA LEU A 367 -5.82 -21.36 9.82
C LEU A 367 -5.38 -22.46 8.85
N GLY A 368 -4.31 -22.20 8.11
CA GLY A 368 -3.79 -23.13 7.09
C GLY A 368 -4.56 -23.10 5.77
N THR A 369 -5.64 -22.28 5.64
CA THR A 369 -6.30 -22.05 4.36
C THR A 369 -5.79 -20.78 3.70
N THR A 370 -5.90 -20.69 2.38
CA THR A 370 -5.72 -19.45 1.62
C THR A 370 -7.06 -18.92 1.15
N CYS A 371 -7.17 -17.62 1.02
CA CYS A 371 -8.32 -16.96 0.40
C CYS A 371 -8.03 -16.84 -1.10
N MET A 372 -8.81 -17.51 -1.92
CA MET A 372 -8.72 -17.47 -3.38
C MET A 372 -9.86 -16.64 -3.93
N ILE A 373 -9.54 -15.73 -4.83
CA ILE A 373 -10.50 -14.89 -5.53
C ILE A 373 -10.46 -15.27 -6.99
N GLU A 374 -11.54 -15.80 -7.50
CA GLU A 374 -11.74 -16.04 -8.93
C GLU A 374 -12.59 -14.93 -9.54
N ASP A 375 -12.50 -14.78 -10.85
CA ASP A 375 -12.91 -13.62 -11.60
C ASP A 375 -13.48 -14.06 -12.95
N ILE A 376 -14.79 -14.04 -13.08
CA ILE A 376 -15.50 -14.51 -14.27
C ILE A 376 -16.41 -13.41 -14.82
N ALA A 377 -16.72 -13.50 -16.11
CA ALA A 377 -17.69 -12.59 -16.73
C ALA A 377 -18.67 -13.33 -17.61
N PHE A 378 -19.88 -12.82 -17.64
CA PHE A 378 -20.98 -13.26 -18.47
C PHE A 378 -21.56 -12.10 -19.28
N HIS A 379 -22.31 -12.38 -20.33
CA HIS A 379 -23.19 -11.37 -20.89
C HIS A 379 -24.23 -11.00 -19.85
N ILE A 380 -24.57 -9.72 -19.76
CA ILE A 380 -25.35 -9.23 -18.62
C ILE A 380 -26.76 -9.86 -18.56
N GLU A 381 -27.31 -10.23 -19.72
CA GLU A 381 -28.58 -10.89 -19.85
C GLU A 381 -28.61 -12.29 -19.21
N ASP A 382 -27.46 -12.98 -19.22
CA ASP A 382 -27.32 -14.33 -18.65
C ASP A 382 -27.01 -14.29 -17.13
N LEU A 383 -26.64 -13.12 -16.62
CA LEU A 383 -26.14 -12.95 -15.26
C LEU A 383 -27.07 -13.49 -14.16
N PRO A 384 -28.41 -13.29 -14.23
CA PRO A 384 -29.31 -13.79 -13.19
C PRO A 384 -29.31 -15.32 -13.04
N ASP A 385 -29.22 -16.05 -14.16
CA ASP A 385 -29.17 -17.52 -14.17
C ASP A 385 -27.76 -18.01 -13.83
N ALA A 386 -26.74 -17.40 -14.42
CA ALA A 386 -25.36 -17.80 -14.24
C ALA A 386 -24.89 -17.70 -12.78
N ILE A 387 -25.27 -16.64 -12.06
CA ILE A 387 -24.86 -16.45 -10.65
C ILE A 387 -25.53 -17.47 -9.72
N ASP A 388 -26.81 -17.78 -9.95
CA ASP A 388 -27.50 -18.81 -9.16
C ASP A 388 -26.81 -20.17 -9.34
N GLU A 389 -26.36 -20.49 -10.57
CA GLU A 389 -25.66 -21.75 -10.87
C GLU A 389 -24.23 -21.75 -10.31
N VAL A 390 -23.51 -20.64 -10.36
CA VAL A 390 -22.19 -20.50 -9.70
C VAL A 390 -22.34 -20.76 -8.20
N SER A 391 -23.34 -20.14 -7.57
CA SER A 391 -23.59 -20.34 -6.14
C SER A 391 -23.89 -21.80 -5.81
N ALA A 392 -24.73 -22.45 -6.62
CA ALA A 392 -25.06 -23.87 -6.46
C ALA A 392 -23.84 -24.79 -6.65
N LEU A 393 -22.94 -24.47 -7.59
CA LEU A 393 -21.68 -25.20 -7.78
C LEU A 393 -20.74 -25.07 -6.58
N LEU A 394 -20.60 -23.87 -6.02
CA LEU A 394 -19.77 -23.65 -4.84
C LEU A 394 -20.31 -24.46 -3.65
N ASP A 395 -21.62 -24.45 -3.42
CA ASP A 395 -22.27 -25.25 -2.38
C ASP A 395 -22.11 -26.76 -2.61
N LYS A 396 -22.26 -27.22 -3.87
CA LYS A 396 -22.05 -28.64 -4.27
C LYS A 396 -20.65 -29.13 -3.89
N HIS A 397 -19.63 -28.28 -4.03
CA HIS A 397 -18.26 -28.63 -3.69
C HIS A 397 -17.87 -28.30 -2.23
N GLY A 398 -18.85 -27.95 -1.38
CA GLY A 398 -18.65 -27.71 0.04
C GLY A 398 -17.95 -26.39 0.36
N TYR A 399 -18.12 -25.34 -0.46
CA TYR A 399 -17.67 -23.99 -0.20
C TYR A 399 -18.81 -23.13 0.37
N ASP A 400 -19.40 -23.61 1.44
CA ASP A 400 -20.52 -22.98 2.14
C ASP A 400 -20.17 -21.63 2.82
N ASP A 401 -18.87 -21.33 2.95
CA ASP A 401 -18.32 -20.05 3.40
C ASP A 401 -17.87 -19.12 2.24
N SER A 402 -18.22 -19.48 0.99
CA SER A 402 -17.91 -18.64 -0.19
C SER A 402 -18.74 -17.35 -0.19
N CYS A 403 -18.23 -16.31 -0.83
CA CYS A 403 -18.93 -15.05 -1.06
C CYS A 403 -18.91 -14.71 -2.54
N ILE A 404 -20.03 -14.16 -3.05
CA ILE A 404 -20.15 -13.68 -4.44
C ILE A 404 -20.43 -12.18 -4.42
N TYR A 405 -19.62 -11.42 -5.14
CA TYR A 405 -19.78 -9.99 -5.32
C TYR A 405 -19.16 -9.56 -6.65
N GLY A 406 -19.46 -8.37 -7.14
CA GLY A 406 -18.81 -7.94 -8.39
C GLY A 406 -19.46 -6.78 -9.12
N HIS A 407 -18.87 -6.45 -10.25
CA HIS A 407 -19.17 -5.31 -11.12
C HIS A 407 -20.27 -5.70 -12.12
N VAL A 408 -21.52 -5.79 -11.65
CA VAL A 408 -22.58 -6.44 -12.41
C VAL A 408 -23.03 -5.70 -13.66
N LEU A 409 -22.79 -4.38 -13.77
CA LEU A 409 -23.03 -3.65 -15.03
C LEU A 409 -22.21 -4.18 -16.21
N GLU A 410 -21.08 -4.79 -15.92
CA GLU A 410 -20.19 -5.39 -16.94
C GLU A 410 -20.26 -6.91 -16.95
N GLY A 411 -21.28 -7.51 -16.28
CA GLY A 411 -21.40 -8.96 -16.17
C GLY A 411 -20.26 -9.63 -15.38
N ASN A 412 -19.39 -8.85 -14.75
CA ASN A 412 -18.20 -9.34 -14.05
C ASN A 412 -18.50 -9.65 -12.59
N VAL A 413 -18.19 -10.85 -12.17
CA VAL A 413 -18.40 -11.35 -10.80
C VAL A 413 -17.13 -11.97 -10.25
N HIS A 414 -16.90 -11.71 -8.98
CA HIS A 414 -15.87 -12.38 -8.20
C HIS A 414 -16.53 -13.35 -7.22
N PHE A 415 -15.89 -14.49 -7.00
CA PHE A 415 -16.21 -15.31 -5.86
C PHE A 415 -14.96 -15.60 -5.04
N ILE A 416 -15.14 -15.61 -3.73
CA ILE A 416 -14.09 -15.92 -2.77
C ILE A 416 -14.35 -17.29 -2.20
N ILE A 417 -13.31 -18.13 -2.19
CA ILE A 417 -13.30 -19.41 -1.50
C ILE A 417 -12.13 -19.50 -0.52
N ASN A 418 -12.34 -20.19 0.59
CA ASN A 418 -11.29 -20.51 1.55
C ASN A 418 -10.83 -21.95 1.30
N GLN A 419 -9.65 -22.10 0.69
CA GLN A 419 -9.13 -23.39 0.24
C GLN A 419 -7.88 -23.80 1.02
N LYS A 420 -7.84 -25.05 1.45
CA LYS A 420 -6.66 -25.74 1.96
C LYS A 420 -5.95 -26.43 0.80
N LEU A 421 -4.62 -26.29 0.74
CA LEU A 421 -3.82 -26.80 -0.40
C LEU A 421 -2.70 -27.75 0.07
N ASP A 422 -2.92 -28.45 1.19
CA ASP A 422 -1.92 -29.28 1.88
C ASP A 422 -2.14 -30.78 1.75
N SER A 423 -3.15 -31.21 1.01
CA SER A 423 -3.47 -32.62 0.80
C SER A 423 -4.03 -32.88 -0.59
N GLU A 424 -3.78 -34.06 -1.13
CA GLU A 424 -4.32 -34.51 -2.42
C GLU A 424 -5.86 -34.41 -2.47
N LYS A 425 -6.53 -34.73 -1.37
CA LYS A 425 -8.00 -34.63 -1.26
C LYS A 425 -8.49 -33.19 -1.46
N GLU A 426 -7.87 -32.23 -0.81
CA GLU A 426 -8.23 -30.82 -0.91
C GLU A 426 -7.91 -30.23 -2.30
N ILE A 427 -6.77 -30.64 -2.89
CA ILE A 427 -6.40 -30.27 -4.26
C ILE A 427 -7.40 -30.88 -5.27
N ALA A 428 -7.79 -32.13 -5.08
CA ALA A 428 -8.80 -32.79 -5.94
C ALA A 428 -10.17 -32.10 -5.84
N ARG A 429 -10.58 -31.66 -4.65
CA ARG A 429 -11.80 -30.87 -4.46
C ARG A 429 -11.74 -29.54 -5.23
N TYR A 430 -10.64 -28.79 -5.10
CA TYR A 430 -10.42 -27.56 -5.84
C TYR A 430 -10.45 -27.80 -7.36
N LYS A 431 -9.75 -28.83 -7.85
CA LYS A 431 -9.72 -29.22 -9.26
C LYS A 431 -11.12 -29.55 -9.80
N ALA A 432 -11.91 -30.31 -9.06
CA ALA A 432 -13.28 -30.68 -9.45
C ALA A 432 -14.18 -29.42 -9.54
N MET A 433 -14.11 -28.53 -8.55
CA MET A 433 -14.86 -27.28 -8.56
C MET A 433 -14.45 -26.41 -9.74
N LEU A 434 -13.13 -26.20 -9.96
CA LEU A 434 -12.65 -25.35 -11.05
C LEU A 434 -13.08 -25.88 -12.43
N ASN A 435 -13.02 -27.19 -12.65
CA ASN A 435 -13.48 -27.80 -13.89
C ASN A 435 -14.99 -27.59 -14.11
N ASP A 436 -15.83 -27.75 -13.09
CA ASP A 436 -17.25 -27.47 -13.17
C ASP A 436 -17.52 -25.99 -13.50
N ILE A 437 -16.77 -25.05 -12.89
CA ILE A 437 -16.85 -23.61 -13.22
C ILE A 437 -16.42 -23.34 -14.65
N VAL A 438 -15.31 -23.97 -15.11
CA VAL A 438 -14.86 -23.82 -16.51
C VAL A 438 -15.98 -24.26 -17.45
N THR A 439 -16.55 -25.44 -17.28
CA THR A 439 -17.64 -25.94 -18.11
C THR A 439 -18.86 -25.00 -18.06
N LEU A 440 -19.23 -24.52 -16.88
CA LEU A 440 -20.36 -23.59 -16.74
C LEU A 440 -20.14 -22.30 -17.52
N VAL A 441 -18.97 -21.67 -17.30
CA VAL A 441 -18.68 -20.35 -17.88
C VAL A 441 -18.47 -20.44 -19.39
N THR A 442 -17.72 -21.44 -19.87
CA THR A 442 -17.33 -21.50 -21.29
C THR A 442 -18.32 -22.24 -22.17
N ASP A 443 -18.78 -23.43 -21.74
CA ASP A 443 -19.57 -24.32 -22.62
C ASP A 443 -21.06 -23.96 -22.57
N LYS A 444 -21.54 -23.47 -21.41
CA LYS A 444 -22.95 -23.13 -21.26
C LYS A 444 -23.26 -21.68 -21.60
N TYR A 445 -22.47 -20.75 -21.05
CA TYR A 445 -22.74 -19.29 -21.15
C TYR A 445 -21.82 -18.55 -22.12
N ASP A 446 -20.79 -19.21 -22.67
CA ASP A 446 -19.78 -18.59 -23.54
C ASP A 446 -19.18 -17.30 -22.95
N GLY A 447 -19.05 -17.26 -21.62
CA GLY A 447 -18.49 -16.16 -20.83
C GLY A 447 -16.97 -16.13 -20.87
N SER A 448 -16.36 -15.43 -19.90
CA SER A 448 -14.90 -15.37 -19.72
C SER A 448 -14.48 -15.89 -18.37
N LEU A 449 -13.45 -16.73 -18.36
CA LEU A 449 -12.83 -17.27 -17.12
C LEU A 449 -11.96 -16.25 -16.40
N LYS A 450 -11.59 -15.14 -17.06
CA LYS A 450 -10.86 -14.01 -16.47
C LYS A 450 -11.37 -12.70 -17.06
N ALA A 451 -12.09 -11.96 -16.24
CA ALA A 451 -12.63 -10.67 -16.61
C ALA A 451 -11.57 -9.55 -16.51
N GLU A 452 -10.80 -9.52 -15.40
CA GLU A 452 -9.85 -8.43 -15.14
C GLU A 452 -8.56 -8.87 -14.40
N HIS A 453 -8.52 -10.05 -13.74
CA HIS A 453 -7.35 -10.46 -12.95
C HIS A 453 -6.18 -11.03 -13.78
N GLY A 454 -6.37 -11.24 -15.07
CA GLY A 454 -5.41 -11.84 -15.98
C GLY A 454 -5.43 -13.37 -15.97
N THR A 455 -4.96 -13.97 -17.05
CA THR A 455 -4.89 -15.43 -17.23
C THR A 455 -3.94 -16.08 -16.22
N GLY A 456 -2.74 -15.55 -16.11
CA GLY A 456 -1.68 -16.09 -15.24
C GLY A 456 -1.30 -17.52 -15.57
N ARG A 457 -0.79 -18.20 -14.54
CA ARG A 457 -0.56 -19.65 -14.53
C ARG A 457 -1.83 -20.41 -14.24
N ASN A 458 -2.73 -19.78 -13.47
CA ASN A 458 -3.96 -20.40 -12.98
C ASN A 458 -4.87 -20.85 -14.13
N MET A 459 -5.10 -19.98 -15.11
CA MET A 459 -6.02 -20.25 -16.22
C MET A 459 -5.32 -20.56 -17.53
N ALA A 460 -3.99 -20.58 -17.59
CA ALA A 460 -3.26 -20.91 -18.83
C ALA A 460 -3.70 -22.25 -19.49
N PRO A 461 -4.01 -23.34 -18.76
CA PRO A 461 -4.50 -24.58 -19.35
C PRO A 461 -5.85 -24.46 -20.07
N PHE A 462 -6.63 -23.43 -19.74
CA PHE A 462 -8.02 -23.29 -20.23
C PHE A 462 -8.17 -22.24 -21.35
N VAL A 463 -7.09 -21.56 -21.76
CA VAL A 463 -7.14 -20.54 -22.82
C VAL A 463 -7.66 -21.13 -24.14
N GLU A 464 -7.13 -22.29 -24.55
CA GLU A 464 -7.59 -22.97 -25.77
C GLU A 464 -9.05 -23.43 -25.66
N HIS A 465 -9.48 -23.86 -24.47
CA HIS A 465 -10.85 -24.29 -24.22
C HIS A 465 -11.84 -23.13 -24.40
N GLU A 466 -11.55 -21.96 -23.82
CA GLU A 466 -12.42 -20.78 -23.93
C GLU A 466 -12.45 -20.18 -25.35
N TRP A 467 -11.27 -20.09 -26.00
CA TRP A 467 -11.13 -19.37 -27.27
C TRP A 467 -11.30 -20.26 -28.52
N GLY A 468 -11.16 -21.58 -28.36
CA GLY A 468 -11.05 -22.54 -29.46
C GLY A 468 -9.64 -22.58 -30.06
N THR A 469 -9.31 -23.71 -30.66
CA THR A 469 -7.96 -23.98 -31.25
C THR A 469 -7.53 -22.93 -32.27
N LYS A 470 -8.47 -22.42 -33.08
CA LYS A 470 -8.17 -21.43 -34.14
C LYS A 470 -7.62 -20.12 -33.52
N ALA A 471 -8.35 -19.50 -32.59
CA ALA A 471 -7.93 -18.27 -31.97
C ALA A 471 -6.64 -18.48 -31.13
N TYR A 472 -6.54 -19.59 -30.38
CA TYR A 472 -5.38 -19.93 -29.62
C TYR A 472 -4.11 -20.09 -30.46
N ASN A 473 -4.21 -20.64 -31.66
CA ASN A 473 -3.09 -20.73 -32.60
C ASN A 473 -2.62 -19.34 -33.09
N TYR A 474 -3.51 -18.38 -33.26
CA TYR A 474 -3.10 -17.00 -33.56
C TYR A 474 -2.38 -16.35 -32.38
N MET A 475 -2.84 -16.58 -31.15
CA MET A 475 -2.13 -16.13 -29.95
C MET A 475 -0.71 -16.72 -29.87
N LYS A 476 -0.54 -18.03 -30.18
CA LYS A 476 0.78 -18.67 -30.24
C LYS A 476 1.66 -18.06 -31.34
N ARG A 477 1.13 -17.80 -32.53
CA ARG A 477 1.87 -17.14 -33.61
C ARG A 477 2.37 -15.74 -33.19
N VAL A 478 1.56 -14.97 -32.47
CA VAL A 478 1.99 -13.68 -31.91
C VAL A 478 3.13 -13.86 -30.92
N LYS A 479 3.01 -14.83 -30.02
CA LYS A 479 4.05 -15.18 -29.05
C LYS A 479 5.36 -15.57 -29.75
N GLU A 480 5.31 -16.47 -30.69
CA GLU A 480 6.46 -16.96 -31.46
C GLU A 480 7.14 -15.84 -32.25
N LEU A 481 6.35 -14.89 -32.78
CA LEU A 481 6.85 -13.75 -33.53
C LEU A 481 7.69 -12.79 -32.67
N LEU A 482 7.27 -12.53 -31.43
CA LEU A 482 7.89 -11.55 -30.53
C LEU A 482 8.87 -12.19 -29.53
N ASP A 483 8.72 -13.45 -29.23
CA ASP A 483 9.56 -14.22 -28.31
C ASP A 483 9.82 -15.65 -28.83
N PRO A 484 10.61 -15.79 -29.92
CA PRO A 484 10.82 -17.09 -30.57
C PRO A 484 11.53 -18.13 -29.69
N GLU A 485 12.32 -17.69 -28.71
CA GLU A 485 12.97 -18.59 -27.76
C GLU A 485 12.11 -18.92 -26.54
N ASN A 486 10.89 -18.35 -26.43
CA ASN A 486 9.97 -18.54 -25.33
C ASN A 486 10.62 -18.30 -23.94
N ILE A 487 11.32 -17.16 -23.81
CA ILE A 487 11.97 -16.78 -22.55
C ILE A 487 11.12 -15.85 -21.68
N LEU A 488 10.18 -15.11 -22.29
CA LEU A 488 9.41 -14.08 -21.58
C LEU A 488 8.22 -14.71 -20.85
N ASN A 489 8.20 -14.56 -19.54
CA ASN A 489 7.15 -15.00 -18.60
C ASN A 489 6.60 -16.39 -18.90
N ARG A 490 7.50 -17.35 -19.02
CA ARG A 490 7.21 -18.72 -19.42
C ARG A 490 6.17 -19.39 -18.49
N GLY A 491 5.17 -20.03 -19.11
CA GLY A 491 4.10 -20.74 -18.39
C GLY A 491 2.94 -19.86 -17.93
N VAL A 492 2.96 -18.57 -18.30
CA VAL A 492 1.85 -17.62 -18.15
C VAL A 492 1.18 -17.47 -19.53
N ILE A 493 -0.15 -17.47 -19.56
CA ILE A 493 -1.00 -17.51 -20.76
C ILE A 493 -0.83 -18.80 -21.57
N PHE A 494 0.40 -19.22 -21.82
CA PHE A 494 0.75 -20.44 -22.57
C PHE A 494 1.45 -21.42 -21.64
N ASN A 495 0.85 -22.60 -21.45
CA ASN A 495 1.44 -23.64 -20.63
C ASN A 495 1.07 -25.03 -21.17
N ASP A 496 2.08 -25.84 -21.50
CA ASP A 496 1.88 -27.20 -21.96
C ASP A 496 1.53 -28.18 -20.82
N ASP A 497 1.88 -27.81 -19.56
CA ASP A 497 1.49 -28.57 -18.38
C ASP A 497 0.05 -28.24 -17.99
N LYS A 498 -0.87 -29.10 -18.38
CA LYS A 498 -2.31 -28.93 -18.03
C LYS A 498 -2.61 -29.02 -16.53
N GLU A 499 -1.66 -29.50 -15.73
CA GLU A 499 -1.76 -29.60 -14.27
C GLU A 499 -1.12 -28.40 -13.54
N CYS A 500 -0.62 -27.39 -14.26
CA CYS A 500 0.10 -26.25 -13.65
C CYS A 500 -0.77 -25.45 -12.67
N SER A 501 -2.09 -25.42 -12.87
CA SER A 501 -3.06 -24.78 -11.96
C SER A 501 -3.11 -25.43 -10.56
N TYR A 502 -2.60 -26.65 -10.43
CA TYR A 502 -2.72 -27.48 -9.23
C TYR A 502 -1.36 -27.82 -8.58
N LYS A 503 -0.33 -27.06 -8.90
CA LYS A 503 1.05 -27.26 -8.42
C LYS A 503 1.64 -25.98 -7.85
N SER A 504 2.78 -26.12 -7.17
CA SER A 504 3.59 -24.98 -6.69
C SER A 504 2.84 -24.04 -5.75
N PHE A 505 2.00 -24.59 -4.88
CA PHE A 505 1.26 -23.83 -3.91
C PHE A 505 2.13 -23.25 -2.80
N LYS A 506 1.70 -22.15 -2.20
CA LYS A 506 2.31 -21.58 -0.99
C LYS A 506 2.11 -22.53 0.19
N SER A 507 3.19 -22.84 0.89
CA SER A 507 3.10 -23.39 2.25
C SER A 507 2.71 -22.27 3.22
N LEU A 508 1.71 -22.52 4.06
CA LEU A 508 1.17 -21.56 5.03
C LEU A 508 1.26 -22.12 6.47
N PRO A 509 2.46 -22.42 6.97
CA PRO A 509 2.63 -22.86 8.34
C PRO A 509 2.14 -21.78 9.31
N VAL A 510 1.58 -22.25 10.43
CA VAL A 510 1.09 -21.34 11.48
C VAL A 510 2.30 -20.83 12.26
N ILE A 511 2.54 -19.52 12.17
CA ILE A 511 3.53 -18.85 13.00
C ILE A 511 2.93 -18.53 14.36
N SER A 512 3.69 -18.81 15.43
CA SER A 512 3.24 -18.60 16.81
C SER A 512 4.28 -17.81 17.60
N PRO A 513 3.84 -17.00 18.56
CA PRO A 513 4.76 -16.44 19.55
C PRO A 513 5.35 -17.57 20.42
N LYS A 514 6.43 -17.31 21.13
CA LYS A 514 6.95 -18.28 22.10
C LYS A 514 6.00 -18.44 23.29
N ALA A 515 6.12 -19.55 23.99
CA ALA A 515 5.38 -19.79 25.23
C ALA A 515 5.57 -18.64 26.24
N GLY A 516 4.47 -18.21 26.85
CA GLY A 516 4.43 -17.09 27.80
C GLY A 516 4.39 -15.71 27.12
N ALA A 517 3.99 -15.64 25.86
CA ALA A 517 3.69 -14.38 25.19
C ALA A 517 2.48 -13.65 25.83
N SER A 518 2.41 -12.34 25.65
CA SER A 518 1.26 -11.57 26.10
C SER A 518 0.03 -11.81 25.22
N PRO A 519 -1.20 -11.59 25.71
CA PRO A 519 -2.41 -11.69 24.90
C PRO A 519 -2.36 -10.83 23.61
N GLU A 520 -1.72 -9.65 23.68
CA GLU A 520 -1.54 -8.76 22.53
C GLU A 520 -0.61 -9.36 21.48
N ALA A 521 0.46 -10.03 21.93
CA ALA A 521 1.37 -10.74 21.04
C ALA A 521 0.67 -11.95 20.39
N GLU A 522 -0.09 -12.72 21.13
CA GLU A 522 -0.91 -13.83 20.59
C GLU A 522 -1.90 -13.33 19.54
N ALA A 523 -2.59 -12.22 19.83
CA ALA A 523 -3.51 -11.59 18.88
C ALA A 523 -2.78 -11.09 17.61
N ALA A 524 -1.58 -10.50 17.74
CA ALA A 524 -0.78 -10.04 16.61
C ALA A 524 -0.34 -11.21 15.70
N PHE A 525 0.10 -12.34 16.26
CA PHE A 525 0.45 -13.53 15.50
C PHE A 525 -0.79 -14.22 14.88
N ALA A 526 -1.91 -14.25 15.59
CA ALA A 526 -3.17 -14.74 15.05
C ALA A 526 -3.60 -13.94 13.80
N LYS A 527 -3.51 -12.60 13.85
CA LYS A 527 -3.73 -11.74 12.67
C LYS A 527 -2.70 -12.00 11.57
N ALA A 528 -1.41 -12.13 11.90
CA ALA A 528 -0.37 -12.37 10.90
C ALA A 528 -0.57 -13.69 10.14
N ASN A 529 -1.12 -14.72 10.78
CA ASN A 529 -1.50 -15.96 10.13
C ASN A 529 -2.59 -15.80 9.07
N LYS A 530 -3.33 -14.70 9.11
CA LYS A 530 -4.31 -14.33 8.08
C LYS A 530 -3.69 -13.57 6.89
N CYS A 531 -2.38 -13.35 6.87
CA CYS A 531 -1.70 -12.73 5.74
C CYS A 531 -1.84 -13.59 4.48
N ILE A 532 -2.26 -12.98 3.37
CA ILE A 532 -2.33 -13.61 2.04
C ILE A 532 -1.18 -13.15 1.12
N GLU A 533 -0.25 -12.37 1.66
CA GLU A 533 0.91 -11.86 0.93
C GLU A 533 0.55 -10.93 -0.24
N CYS A 534 -0.56 -10.17 -0.16
CA CYS A 534 -1.08 -9.33 -1.24
C CYS A 534 -0.24 -8.10 -1.58
N GLY A 535 0.63 -7.62 -0.67
CA GLY A 535 1.50 -6.47 -0.90
C GLY A 535 0.89 -5.10 -0.61
N PHE A 536 -0.38 -5.00 -0.18
CA PHE A 536 -1.03 -3.69 0.11
C PHE A 536 -0.34 -2.90 1.23
N CYS A 537 0.40 -3.56 2.11
CA CYS A 537 1.19 -2.92 3.16
C CYS A 537 2.50 -2.27 2.68
N GLU A 538 2.98 -2.59 1.46
CA GLU A 538 4.29 -2.16 0.98
C GLU A 538 4.40 -0.66 0.68
N PRO A 539 3.37 0.03 0.16
CA PRO A 539 3.43 1.49 -0.02
C PRO A 539 3.73 2.26 1.26
N ASN A 540 3.28 1.74 2.41
CA ASN A 540 3.45 2.37 3.72
C ASN A 540 4.64 1.81 4.51
N CYS A 541 5.37 0.83 3.97
CA CYS A 541 6.52 0.24 4.63
C CYS A 541 7.82 0.92 4.19
N MET A 542 8.44 1.68 5.07
CA MET A 542 9.66 2.40 4.73
C MET A 542 10.87 1.51 4.41
N SER A 543 10.83 0.23 4.77
CA SER A 543 11.87 -0.74 4.40
C SER A 543 11.66 -1.34 3.00
N TYR A 544 10.52 -1.06 2.36
CA TYR A 544 10.26 -1.55 1.01
C TYR A 544 11.29 -0.97 0.02
N GLY A 545 11.89 -1.84 -0.79
CA GLY A 545 12.98 -1.47 -1.71
C GLY A 545 14.36 -1.34 -1.05
N PHE A 546 14.45 -1.39 0.28
CA PHE A 546 15.71 -1.36 1.02
C PHE A 546 16.09 -2.73 1.59
N THR A 547 15.22 -3.31 2.40
CA THR A 547 15.35 -4.65 2.98
C THR A 547 14.03 -5.43 2.83
N LEU A 548 13.53 -6.04 3.90
CA LEU A 548 12.24 -6.74 3.86
C LEU A 548 11.08 -5.81 4.21
N SER A 549 10.04 -5.85 3.39
CA SER A 549 8.75 -5.21 3.67
C SER A 549 7.95 -5.96 4.74
N ALA A 550 6.82 -5.40 5.16
CA ALA A 550 5.90 -6.08 6.06
C ALA A 550 5.42 -7.42 5.49
N ARG A 551 5.07 -7.49 4.18
CA ARG A 551 4.73 -8.75 3.47
C ARG A 551 5.85 -9.76 3.58
N THR A 552 7.05 -9.37 3.17
CA THR A 552 8.19 -10.29 3.07
C THR A 552 8.74 -10.71 4.42
N ARG A 553 8.54 -9.92 5.50
CA ARG A 553 8.82 -10.36 6.88
C ARG A 553 7.95 -11.53 7.28
N ILE A 554 6.63 -11.48 7.01
CA ILE A 554 5.73 -12.60 7.32
C ILE A 554 6.08 -13.82 6.46
N THR A 555 6.38 -13.61 5.17
CA THR A 555 6.84 -14.69 4.29
C THR A 555 8.09 -15.40 4.84
N LEU A 556 9.07 -14.63 5.32
CA LEU A 556 10.28 -15.19 5.92
C LEU A 556 10.01 -15.89 7.25
N LEU A 557 9.15 -15.33 8.11
CA LEU A 557 8.76 -15.97 9.37
C LEU A 557 8.11 -17.34 9.12
N ARG A 558 7.25 -17.44 8.12
CA ARG A 558 6.66 -18.73 7.70
C ARG A 558 7.72 -19.71 7.26
N LYS A 559 8.73 -19.27 6.48
CA LYS A 559 9.82 -20.17 6.07
C LYS A 559 10.65 -20.66 7.25
N LEU A 560 10.95 -19.79 8.20
CA LEU A 560 11.64 -20.17 9.42
C LEU A 560 10.84 -21.20 10.23
N GLU A 561 9.52 -21.02 10.31
CA GLU A 561 8.65 -21.98 11.02
C GLU A 561 8.54 -23.32 10.30
N GLU A 562 8.44 -23.30 8.97
CA GLU A 562 8.48 -24.52 8.14
C GLU A 562 9.76 -25.30 8.38
N LEU A 563 10.93 -24.67 8.31
CA LEU A 563 12.22 -25.31 8.54
C LEU A 563 12.36 -25.86 9.97
N ARG A 564 11.87 -25.13 10.97
CA ARG A 564 11.89 -25.59 12.37
C ARG A 564 10.99 -26.79 12.60
N SER A 565 9.78 -26.77 12.04
CA SER A 565 8.79 -27.83 12.24
C SER A 565 9.15 -29.12 11.50
N THR A 566 9.80 -29.01 10.36
CA THR A 566 10.20 -30.15 9.54
C THR A 566 11.59 -30.69 9.91
N GLY A 567 12.43 -29.90 10.57
CA GLY A 567 13.83 -30.23 10.81
C GLY A 567 14.68 -30.28 9.53
N ALA A 568 14.15 -29.81 8.39
CA ALA A 568 14.84 -29.79 7.12
C ALA A 568 15.89 -28.68 7.10
N ASP A 569 17.07 -28.99 6.58
CA ASP A 569 18.18 -28.08 6.31
C ASP A 569 18.53 -27.14 7.49
N PRO A 570 19.12 -27.66 8.58
CA PRO A 570 19.49 -26.86 9.76
C PRO A 570 20.48 -25.71 9.44
N ASP A 571 21.41 -25.92 8.52
CA ASP A 571 22.41 -24.91 8.13
C ASP A 571 21.72 -23.73 7.41
N PHE A 572 20.74 -24.03 6.58
CA PHE A 572 19.94 -23.02 5.92
C PHE A 572 19.06 -22.24 6.92
N LEU A 573 18.46 -22.94 7.90
CA LEU A 573 17.72 -22.33 8.99
C LEU A 573 18.59 -21.32 9.76
N GLU A 574 19.77 -21.73 10.21
CA GLU A 574 20.71 -20.87 10.94
C GLU A 574 21.10 -19.63 10.10
N SER A 575 21.40 -19.83 8.82
CA SER A 575 21.72 -18.74 7.89
C SER A 575 20.59 -17.74 7.75
N LEU A 576 19.34 -18.22 7.64
CA LEU A 576 18.16 -17.35 7.54
C LEU A 576 17.87 -16.61 8.84
N GLU A 577 18.02 -17.27 10.01
CA GLU A 577 17.84 -16.63 11.34
C GLU A 577 18.86 -15.51 11.57
N LYS A 578 20.11 -15.71 11.20
CA LYS A 578 21.16 -14.69 11.29
C LYS A 578 20.83 -13.47 10.43
N LYS A 579 20.34 -13.70 9.21
CA LYS A 579 19.95 -12.63 8.30
C LYS A 579 18.63 -11.94 8.71
N PHE A 580 17.71 -12.67 9.33
CA PHE A 580 16.45 -12.13 9.83
C PHE A 580 16.69 -10.94 10.78
N LYS A 581 17.73 -11.00 11.60
CA LYS A 581 18.07 -9.94 12.56
C LYS A 581 18.18 -8.57 11.87
N TYR A 582 19.00 -8.46 10.83
CA TYR A 582 19.14 -7.18 10.11
C TYR A 582 17.97 -6.91 9.16
N TYR A 583 17.67 -7.85 8.26
CA TYR A 583 16.72 -7.62 7.18
C TYR A 583 15.27 -7.44 7.64
N ALA A 584 14.88 -8.03 8.75
CA ALA A 584 13.51 -8.05 9.23
C ALA A 584 13.30 -7.26 10.53
N ASP A 585 14.20 -7.42 11.53
CA ASP A 585 14.06 -6.80 12.85
C ASP A 585 14.69 -5.40 12.91
N GLU A 586 15.99 -5.26 12.62
CA GLU A 586 16.69 -3.98 12.78
C GLU A 586 16.18 -2.92 11.80
N THR A 587 15.79 -3.32 10.61
CA THR A 587 15.25 -2.43 9.58
C THR A 587 13.72 -2.28 9.65
N CYS A 588 13.04 -2.79 10.66
CA CYS A 588 11.66 -2.42 10.97
C CYS A 588 11.64 -1.17 11.84
N ALA A 589 11.03 -0.10 11.37
CA ALA A 589 10.86 1.12 12.14
C ALA A 589 9.91 0.96 13.35
N GLY A 590 9.06 -0.08 13.35
CA GLY A 590 8.05 -0.26 14.40
C GLY A 590 6.97 0.82 14.39
N ASP A 591 6.74 1.45 13.24
CA ASP A 591 5.81 2.57 13.08
C ASP A 591 4.35 2.14 12.91
N GLY A 592 4.09 0.87 12.61
CA GLY A 592 2.75 0.32 12.42
C GLY A 592 2.01 0.77 11.17
N LEU A 593 2.56 1.64 10.32
CA LEU A 593 1.87 2.16 9.13
C LEU A 593 1.49 1.06 8.12
N CYS A 594 2.15 -0.08 8.16
CA CYS A 594 1.78 -1.23 7.35
C CYS A 594 0.35 -1.73 7.61
N SER A 595 -0.18 -1.53 8.82
CA SER A 595 -1.55 -1.93 9.17
C SER A 595 -2.62 -1.02 8.57
N THR A 596 -2.29 0.25 8.25
CA THR A 596 -3.27 1.24 7.78
C THR A 596 -3.82 0.93 6.39
N SER A 597 -3.06 0.21 5.58
CA SER A 597 -3.48 -0.26 4.25
C SER A 597 -3.61 -1.78 4.16
N CYS A 598 -3.34 -2.50 5.26
CA CYS A 598 -3.51 -3.94 5.29
C CYS A 598 -5.01 -4.31 5.40
N PRO A 599 -5.58 -5.07 4.45
CA PRO A 599 -6.97 -5.50 4.53
C PRO A 599 -7.28 -6.28 5.82
N MET A 600 -6.30 -7.04 6.32
CA MET A 600 -6.43 -7.83 7.57
C MET A 600 -6.04 -7.05 8.83
N GLY A 601 -5.72 -5.77 8.73
CA GLY A 601 -5.26 -4.95 9.85
C GLY A 601 -3.97 -5.45 10.51
N ILE A 602 -3.09 -6.14 9.77
CA ILE A 602 -1.86 -6.75 10.31
C ILE A 602 -0.82 -5.67 10.54
N ASN A 603 -0.41 -5.52 11.79
CA ASN A 603 0.70 -4.68 12.21
C ASN A 603 1.97 -5.52 12.44
N THR A 604 2.94 -5.46 11.52
CA THR A 604 4.19 -6.21 11.71
C THR A 604 5.10 -5.61 12.78
N ALA A 605 4.84 -4.39 13.26
CA ALA A 605 5.56 -3.82 14.39
C ALA A 605 5.33 -4.62 15.68
N ASP A 606 4.09 -5.08 15.93
CA ASP A 606 3.75 -5.86 17.13
C ASP A 606 4.49 -7.20 17.13
N ILE A 607 4.59 -7.85 15.94
CA ILE A 607 5.39 -9.07 15.76
C ILE A 607 6.87 -8.79 16.05
N THR A 608 7.40 -7.68 15.52
CA THR A 608 8.82 -7.30 15.71
C THR A 608 9.11 -6.99 17.18
N HIS A 609 8.20 -6.32 17.90
CA HIS A 609 8.33 -6.08 19.33
C HIS A 609 8.39 -7.40 20.10
N GLU A 610 7.57 -8.39 19.77
CA GLU A 610 7.62 -9.71 20.39
C GLU A 610 8.90 -10.47 20.05
N VAL A 611 9.40 -10.37 18.81
CA VAL A 611 10.71 -10.94 18.45
C VAL A 611 11.83 -10.33 19.29
N ARG A 612 11.81 -9.02 19.51
CA ARG A 612 12.77 -8.31 20.36
C ARG A 612 12.65 -8.71 21.83
N ARG A 613 11.41 -8.89 22.33
CA ARG A 613 11.13 -9.37 23.68
C ARG A 613 11.80 -10.70 24.00
N LYS A 614 11.91 -11.57 23.02
CA LYS A 614 12.55 -12.89 23.17
C LYS A 614 14.07 -12.84 23.36
N ASN A 615 14.71 -11.71 23.05
CA ASN A 615 16.17 -11.59 22.96
C ASN A 615 16.81 -10.47 23.82
N PRO A 616 16.19 -9.86 24.84
CA PRO A 616 16.97 -9.01 25.73
C PRO A 616 17.86 -9.93 26.53
N GLY A 617 19.16 -9.98 26.21
CA GLY A 617 20.13 -10.63 27.07
C GLY A 617 19.99 -10.08 28.49
N SER A 618 20.29 -10.89 29.49
CA SER A 618 20.18 -10.49 30.89
C SER A 618 20.87 -9.16 31.20
N LEU A 619 21.98 -8.87 30.53
CA LEU A 619 22.72 -7.61 30.65
C LEU A 619 21.91 -6.42 30.10
N ALA A 620 21.29 -6.56 28.93
CA ALA A 620 20.48 -5.50 28.34
C ALA A 620 19.24 -5.20 29.17
N TRP A 621 18.57 -6.24 29.67
CA TRP A 621 17.42 -6.09 30.55
C TRP A 621 17.80 -5.39 31.87
N ASN A 622 18.90 -5.84 32.53
CA ASN A 622 19.39 -5.22 33.77
C ASN A 622 19.78 -3.74 33.58
N THR A 623 20.40 -3.42 32.42
CA THR A 623 20.76 -2.04 32.07
C THR A 623 19.49 -1.19 31.85
N GLY A 624 18.50 -1.76 31.15
CA GLY A 624 17.20 -1.12 30.93
C GLY A 624 16.45 -0.85 32.25
N ASP A 625 16.42 -1.82 33.17
CA ASP A 625 15.78 -1.68 34.47
C ASP A 625 16.51 -0.66 35.36
N PHE A 626 17.84 -0.69 35.39
CA PHE A 626 18.64 0.33 36.07
C PHE A 626 18.35 1.74 35.51
N ALA A 627 18.33 1.90 34.18
CA ALA A 627 18.02 3.17 33.55
C ALA A 627 16.60 3.66 33.88
N ALA A 628 15.63 2.76 33.98
CA ALA A 628 14.25 3.12 34.35
C ALA A 628 14.14 3.59 35.80
N LYS A 629 14.83 2.91 36.73
CA LYS A 629 14.90 3.29 38.18
C LYS A 629 15.63 4.59 38.40
N HIS A 630 16.65 4.90 37.60
CA HIS A 630 17.51 6.07 37.75
C HIS A 630 17.37 7.07 36.57
N LEU A 631 16.16 7.22 36.02
CA LEU A 631 15.92 7.98 34.78
C LEU A 631 16.40 9.44 34.86
N SER A 632 16.23 10.10 36.00
CA SER A 632 16.74 11.47 36.23
C SER A 632 18.26 11.55 36.07
N GLY A 633 18.99 10.57 36.62
CA GLY A 633 20.45 10.45 36.48
C GLY A 633 20.86 10.20 35.02
N VAL A 634 20.15 9.29 34.34
CA VAL A 634 20.36 9.00 32.90
C VAL A 634 20.14 10.24 32.06
N LYS A 635 19.08 11.01 32.28
CA LYS A 635 18.85 12.29 31.60
C LYS A 635 19.96 13.30 31.84
N SER A 636 20.48 13.36 33.04
CA SER A 636 21.61 14.25 33.39
C SER A 636 22.89 13.87 32.65
N MET A 637 23.18 12.56 32.55
CA MET A 637 24.30 12.05 31.78
C MET A 637 24.12 12.36 30.26
N LEU A 638 22.92 12.15 29.72
CA LEU A 638 22.61 12.48 28.30
C LEU A 638 22.78 13.98 28.03
N ARG A 639 22.36 14.85 28.96
CA ARG A 639 22.60 16.31 28.83
C ARG A 639 24.09 16.61 28.73
N GLY A 640 24.91 16.01 29.61
CA GLY A 640 26.37 16.15 29.56
C GLY A 640 26.96 15.69 28.22
N THR A 641 26.51 14.57 27.70
CA THR A 641 26.95 14.03 26.42
C THR A 641 26.57 14.96 25.24
N LEU A 642 25.34 15.49 25.26
CA LEU A 642 24.87 16.44 24.23
C LEU A 642 25.68 17.74 24.27
N ASP A 643 25.98 18.28 25.44
CA ASP A 643 26.80 19.48 25.58
C ASP A 643 28.25 19.24 25.18
N LEU A 644 28.80 18.08 25.50
CA LEU A 644 30.14 17.69 25.04
C LEU A 644 30.20 17.59 23.51
N ALA A 645 29.22 16.94 22.89
CA ALA A 645 29.15 16.82 21.43
C ALA A 645 28.96 18.19 20.76
N TYR A 646 28.07 19.03 21.32
CA TYR A 646 27.83 20.39 20.83
C TYR A 646 29.07 21.29 20.91
N THR A 647 29.81 21.24 22.04
CA THR A 647 31.02 21.99 22.26
C THR A 647 32.18 21.41 21.43
N GLY A 648 32.31 20.07 21.40
CA GLY A 648 33.30 19.37 20.59
C GLY A 648 33.23 19.77 19.11
N ARG A 649 32.01 19.82 18.53
CA ARG A 649 31.82 20.32 17.16
C ARG A 649 32.34 21.76 16.96
N SER A 650 32.18 22.61 17.99
CA SER A 650 32.68 23.98 17.92
C SER A 650 34.20 24.08 17.94
N ILE A 651 34.91 23.12 18.54
CA ILE A 651 36.37 23.05 18.69
C ILE A 651 37.01 22.36 17.49
N VAL A 652 36.55 21.15 17.16
CA VAL A 652 37.21 20.32 16.11
C VAL A 652 36.56 20.43 14.74
N GLY A 653 35.42 21.09 14.62
CA GLY A 653 34.65 21.24 13.39
C GLY A 653 33.79 20.04 13.05
N GLU A 654 32.89 20.27 12.09
CA GLU A 654 31.91 19.25 11.67
C GLU A 654 32.50 18.03 10.97
N PRO A 655 33.51 18.17 10.03
CA PRO A 655 34.08 17.01 9.37
C PRO A 655 34.77 16.05 10.35
N CYS A 656 35.46 16.58 11.35
CA CYS A 656 36.12 15.77 12.37
C CYS A 656 35.10 15.06 13.29
N MET A 657 34.05 15.77 13.70
CA MET A 657 32.95 15.17 14.48
C MET A 657 32.21 14.08 13.69
N SER A 658 31.99 14.28 12.39
CA SER A 658 31.36 13.26 11.52
C SER A 658 32.26 12.02 11.39
N PHE A 659 33.56 12.21 11.23
CA PHE A 659 34.52 11.09 11.17
C PHE A 659 34.52 10.31 12.51
N LEU A 660 34.67 10.99 13.63
CA LEU A 660 34.61 10.38 14.96
C LEU A 660 33.29 9.67 15.22
N GLY A 661 32.17 10.31 14.84
CA GLY A 661 30.82 9.72 14.95
C GLY A 661 30.70 8.43 14.17
N LYS A 662 31.22 8.37 12.94
CA LYS A 662 31.22 7.15 12.13
C LYS A 662 32.12 6.06 12.71
N ALA A 663 33.30 6.41 13.23
CA ALA A 663 34.20 5.46 13.87
C ALA A 663 33.57 4.84 15.12
N LEU A 664 32.95 5.66 15.97
CA LEU A 664 32.24 5.22 17.17
C LEU A 664 30.99 4.38 16.81
N HIS A 665 30.29 4.75 15.75
CA HIS A 665 29.15 3.98 15.26
C HIS A 665 29.58 2.58 14.77
N GLY A 666 30.72 2.47 14.11
CA GLY A 666 31.33 1.19 13.74
C GLY A 666 31.65 0.29 14.95
N ALA A 667 31.82 0.89 16.15
CA ALA A 667 31.97 0.19 17.42
C ALA A 667 30.62 -0.06 18.15
N GLY A 668 29.47 0.20 17.51
CA GLY A 668 28.12 -0.07 18.01
C GLY A 668 27.47 1.08 18.82
N LEU A 669 28.05 2.27 18.79
CA LEU A 669 27.46 3.45 19.43
C LEU A 669 26.53 4.22 18.48
N PRO A 670 25.57 5.03 19.01
CA PRO A 670 24.72 5.87 18.20
C PRO A 670 25.49 6.82 17.29
N LEU A 671 25.11 6.90 16.00
CA LEU A 671 25.72 7.82 15.05
C LEU A 671 25.46 9.27 15.48
N TRP A 672 26.51 10.06 15.57
CA TRP A 672 26.38 11.50 15.74
C TRP A 672 25.92 12.16 14.41
N THR A 673 24.98 13.12 14.50
CA THR A 673 24.52 13.94 13.38
C THR A 673 24.62 15.41 13.73
N GLU A 674 24.78 16.27 12.72
CA GLU A 674 24.85 17.73 12.90
C GLU A 674 23.54 18.33 13.44
N SER A 675 22.41 17.62 13.25
CA SER A 675 21.08 18.01 13.67
C SER A 675 20.81 17.75 15.17
N LEU A 676 21.76 17.12 15.88
CA LEU A 676 21.62 16.90 17.32
C LEU A 676 21.65 18.23 18.07
N PRO A 677 20.64 18.49 18.94
CA PRO A 677 20.53 19.74 19.68
C PRO A 677 21.50 19.80 20.86
N LYS A 678 21.69 21.01 21.39
CA LYS A 678 22.29 21.22 22.71
C LYS A 678 21.35 20.68 23.78
N SER A 679 21.90 20.38 25.00
CA SER A 679 21.08 19.98 26.12
C SER A 679 20.11 21.07 26.60
N PHE A 680 19.05 20.61 27.23
CA PHE A 680 18.08 21.46 27.90
C PHE A 680 17.70 20.87 29.28
N LYS A 681 17.55 21.72 30.28
CA LYS A 681 17.00 21.36 31.58
C LYS A 681 15.92 22.35 31.93
N LEU A 682 14.70 21.86 32.05
CA LEU A 682 13.57 22.69 32.45
C LEU A 682 13.78 23.19 33.91
N LYS A 683 13.80 24.50 34.08
CA LYS A 683 13.79 25.15 35.40
C LYS A 683 12.35 25.13 35.95
N ASN A 684 12.21 25.38 37.25
CA ASN A 684 10.90 25.64 37.82
C ASN A 684 10.41 26.98 37.29
N ILE A 685 9.35 26.97 36.51
CA ILE A 685 8.76 28.14 35.90
C ILE A 685 7.33 28.25 36.48
N GLU A 686 7.07 29.33 37.19
CA GLU A 686 5.71 29.68 37.62
C GLU A 686 4.85 30.04 36.40
N SER A 687 3.59 29.70 36.44
CA SER A 687 2.60 30.09 35.47
C SER A 687 1.67 31.15 36.04
N GLN A 688 1.14 32.02 35.24
CA GLN A 688 0.14 32.99 35.69
C GLN A 688 -1.13 32.25 36.09
N ALA A 689 -1.68 32.58 37.24
CA ALA A 689 -2.92 31.99 37.74
C ALA A 689 -4.09 32.30 36.81
N SER A 690 -4.89 31.28 36.49
CA SER A 690 -6.07 31.39 35.65
C SER A 690 -7.14 30.35 36.02
N ASP A 691 -8.40 30.69 35.72
CA ASP A 691 -9.50 29.73 35.86
C ASP A 691 -9.40 28.57 34.86
N LEU A 692 -8.78 28.84 33.68
CA LEU A 692 -8.49 27.82 32.68
C LEU A 692 -7.16 27.14 33.02
N LYS A 693 -7.20 25.85 33.31
CA LYS A 693 -6.03 25.08 33.71
C LYS A 693 -5.75 23.91 32.77
N VAL A 694 -4.48 23.68 32.50
CA VAL A 694 -4.00 22.54 31.70
C VAL A 694 -2.76 21.93 32.34
N VAL A 695 -2.72 20.59 32.40
CA VAL A 695 -1.50 19.88 32.77
C VAL A 695 -0.65 19.70 31.55
N TYR A 696 0.55 20.22 31.56
CA TYR A 696 1.52 20.02 30.48
C TYR A 696 2.56 18.98 30.93
N PHE A 697 2.55 17.84 30.24
CA PHE A 697 3.57 16.81 30.36
C PHE A 697 4.60 16.95 29.24
N PRO A 698 5.71 17.64 29.43
CA PRO A 698 6.80 17.66 28.48
C PRO A 698 7.45 16.27 28.43
N SER A 699 7.60 15.72 27.25
CA SER A 699 8.22 14.41 27.06
C SER A 699 9.66 14.36 27.56
N CYS A 700 10.14 13.18 27.97
CA CYS A 700 11.50 13.01 28.51
C CYS A 700 12.57 13.54 27.51
N ILE A 701 12.34 13.40 26.21
CA ILE A 701 13.25 13.89 25.16
C ILE A 701 13.27 15.43 25.11
N ASN A 702 12.12 16.09 25.17
CA ASN A 702 12.01 17.55 25.15
C ASN A 702 12.48 18.20 26.47
N GLN A 703 12.47 17.45 27.58
CA GLN A 703 13.13 17.85 28.82
C GLN A 703 14.66 17.73 28.76
N THR A 704 15.21 16.99 27.80
CA THR A 704 16.65 16.70 27.70
C THR A 704 17.31 17.42 26.54
N MET A 705 16.62 17.55 25.41
CA MET A 705 17.08 18.13 24.16
C MET A 705 16.51 19.54 23.97
N GLY A 706 17.40 20.53 23.86
CA GLY A 706 17.07 21.92 23.64
C GLY A 706 17.04 22.30 22.16
N LEU A 707 17.75 23.39 21.85
CA LEU A 707 17.81 23.95 20.50
C LEU A 707 19.01 23.41 19.74
N ASP A 708 18.81 23.16 18.47
CA ASP A 708 19.90 22.93 17.49
C ASP A 708 20.53 24.27 17.08
N ARG A 709 21.57 24.22 16.26
CA ARG A 709 22.27 25.43 15.80
C ARG A 709 21.43 26.31 14.88
N ALA A 710 20.55 25.70 14.08
CA ALA A 710 19.66 26.42 13.18
C ALA A 710 18.55 27.18 13.90
N SER A 711 18.27 26.80 15.14
CA SER A 711 17.24 27.39 16.01
C SER A 711 17.85 28.30 17.11
N LYS A 712 19.13 28.71 16.99
CA LYS A 712 19.79 29.56 17.98
C LYS A 712 19.03 30.89 18.14
N GLY A 713 18.77 31.26 19.42
CA GLY A 713 18.01 32.48 19.75
C GLY A 713 16.52 32.28 19.94
N MET A 714 15.98 31.12 19.61
CA MET A 714 14.60 30.74 19.92
C MET A 714 14.46 30.24 21.36
N ARG A 715 13.22 30.03 21.83
CA ARG A 715 12.96 29.36 23.10
C ARG A 715 12.99 27.86 22.91
N PRO A 716 13.44 27.06 23.90
CA PRO A 716 13.22 25.62 23.89
C PRO A 716 11.74 25.24 23.76
N LEU A 717 11.42 24.10 23.14
CA LEU A 717 10.04 23.71 22.84
C LEU A 717 9.13 23.74 24.08
N VAL A 718 9.63 23.30 25.22
CA VAL A 718 8.84 23.28 26.47
C VAL A 718 8.41 24.70 26.88
N GLU A 719 9.31 25.69 26.75
CA GLU A 719 9.03 27.07 27.04
C GLU A 719 8.13 27.71 25.99
N GLU A 720 8.28 27.32 24.71
CA GLU A 720 7.47 27.79 23.60
C GLU A 720 6.02 27.31 23.73
N MET A 721 5.83 26.01 24.04
CA MET A 721 4.50 25.44 24.29
C MET A 721 3.82 26.11 25.49
N LYS A 722 4.55 26.31 26.58
CA LYS A 722 4.05 27.05 27.75
C LYS A 722 3.60 28.48 27.35
N SER A 723 4.43 29.18 26.57
CA SER A 723 4.10 30.54 26.09
C SER A 723 2.82 30.56 25.25
N LEU A 724 2.61 29.56 24.41
CA LEU A 724 1.40 29.44 23.58
C LEU A 724 0.15 29.18 24.46
N LEU A 725 0.26 28.31 25.44
CA LEU A 725 -0.83 28.00 26.38
C LEU A 725 -1.22 29.24 27.21
N GLU A 726 -0.24 29.97 27.75
CA GLU A 726 -0.44 31.21 28.49
C GLU A 726 -1.00 32.34 27.62
N LYS A 727 -0.53 32.45 26.37
CA LYS A 727 -1.10 33.38 25.38
C LYS A 727 -2.61 33.17 25.20
N ALA A 728 -3.08 31.91 25.22
CA ALA A 728 -4.49 31.56 25.14
C ALA A 728 -5.24 31.63 26.48
N GLY A 729 -4.57 32.11 27.56
CA GLY A 729 -5.17 32.34 28.87
C GLY A 729 -5.17 31.15 29.83
N TYR A 730 -4.36 30.11 29.58
CA TYR A 730 -4.28 28.93 30.45
C TYR A 730 -3.19 29.08 31.52
N GLU A 731 -3.49 28.66 32.74
CA GLU A 731 -2.50 28.32 33.77
C GLU A 731 -1.90 26.96 33.46
N VAL A 732 -0.57 26.88 33.34
CA VAL A 732 0.15 25.66 32.99
C VAL A 732 0.67 24.96 34.21
N ILE A 733 0.18 23.74 34.48
CA ILE A 733 0.56 22.91 35.60
C ILE A 733 1.52 21.84 35.13
N PHE A 734 2.68 21.72 35.74
CA PHE A 734 3.62 20.62 35.47
C PHE A 734 3.46 19.52 36.51
N PRO A 735 3.49 18.22 36.14
CA PRO A 735 3.49 17.13 37.11
C PRO A 735 4.76 17.16 37.96
N GLU A 736 4.63 16.78 39.21
CA GLU A 736 5.76 16.61 40.13
C GLU A 736 6.69 15.50 39.64
N ASN A 737 7.95 15.52 40.07
CA ASN A 737 8.96 14.51 39.74
C ASN A 737 9.12 14.23 38.22
N ARG A 738 8.78 15.20 37.36
CA ARG A 738 8.80 15.05 35.87
C ARG A 738 10.11 14.51 35.32
N GLU A 739 11.24 14.73 36.02
CA GLU A 739 12.56 14.21 35.65
C GLU A 739 12.62 12.66 35.67
N SER A 740 11.81 11.99 36.44
CA SER A 740 11.74 10.54 36.54
C SER A 740 10.59 9.93 35.72
N LEU A 741 9.68 10.77 35.18
CA LEU A 741 8.51 10.31 34.44
C LEU A 741 8.84 10.02 32.96
N CYS A 742 8.22 8.96 32.42
CA CYS A 742 8.33 8.56 31.00
C CYS A 742 7.10 7.75 30.58
N CYS A 743 6.70 7.87 29.30
CA CYS A 743 5.62 7.09 28.70
C CYS A 743 5.98 5.59 28.49
N GLY A 744 7.23 5.19 28.67
CA GLY A 744 7.67 3.80 28.51
C GLY A 744 8.01 3.35 27.08
N THR A 745 7.71 4.14 26.05
CA THR A 745 7.91 3.76 24.63
C THR A 745 9.32 3.26 24.32
N ILE A 746 10.36 3.83 24.93
CA ILE A 746 11.74 3.41 24.68
C ILE A 746 12.01 1.95 25.11
N TRP A 747 11.44 1.52 26.22
CA TRP A 747 11.59 0.13 26.71
C TRP A 747 10.74 -0.84 25.91
N GLU A 748 9.50 -0.45 25.57
CA GLU A 748 8.61 -1.26 24.76
C GLU A 748 9.22 -1.56 23.37
N SER A 749 9.73 -0.52 22.68
CA SER A 749 10.35 -0.68 21.36
C SER A 749 11.56 -1.62 21.35
N LYS A 750 12.16 -1.86 22.54
CA LYS A 750 13.27 -2.79 22.75
C LYS A 750 12.84 -4.13 23.35
N GLY A 751 11.53 -4.38 23.47
CA GLY A 751 10.99 -5.65 24.00
C GLY A 751 10.99 -5.78 25.52
N MET A 752 11.11 -4.68 26.27
CA MET A 752 11.12 -4.65 27.74
C MET A 752 9.75 -4.19 28.28
N ALA A 753 8.70 -4.95 27.98
CA ALA A 753 7.31 -4.57 28.27
C ALA A 753 7.04 -4.30 29.75
N ASP A 754 7.54 -5.15 30.65
CA ASP A 754 7.33 -5.00 32.12
C ASP A 754 7.86 -3.68 32.64
N ILE A 755 9.03 -3.24 32.15
CA ILE A 755 9.64 -1.95 32.51
C ILE A 755 8.79 -0.82 31.92
N ALA A 756 8.33 -0.96 30.69
CA ALA A 756 7.50 0.03 30.01
C ALA A 756 6.18 0.25 30.76
N GLU A 757 5.49 -0.83 31.17
CA GLU A 757 4.25 -0.75 31.95
C GLU A 757 4.43 -0.10 33.30
N ARG A 758 5.52 -0.43 34.04
CA ARG A 758 5.84 0.22 35.28
C ARG A 758 5.96 1.74 35.12
N LYS A 759 6.68 2.19 34.09
CA LYS A 759 6.86 3.62 33.80
C LYS A 759 5.56 4.32 33.40
N VAL A 760 4.67 3.64 32.66
CA VAL A 760 3.34 4.18 32.34
C VAL A 760 2.49 4.36 33.60
N ARG A 761 2.49 3.37 34.52
CA ARG A 761 1.74 3.47 35.79
C ARG A 761 2.22 4.62 36.65
N GLU A 762 3.55 4.78 36.82
CA GLU A 762 4.14 5.93 37.53
C GLU A 762 3.70 7.27 36.88
N LEU A 763 3.66 7.34 35.55
CA LEU A 763 3.21 8.51 34.83
C LEU A 763 1.71 8.78 35.03
N GLU A 764 0.85 7.76 34.92
CA GLU A 764 -0.60 7.91 35.11
C GLU A 764 -0.93 8.46 36.51
N GLU A 765 -0.30 7.96 37.55
CA GLU A 765 -0.50 8.45 38.92
C GLU A 765 -0.08 9.92 39.05
N ALA A 766 1.07 10.30 38.51
CA ALA A 766 1.54 11.67 38.52
C ALA A 766 0.61 12.63 37.77
N LEU A 767 0.12 12.22 36.62
CA LEU A 767 -0.82 13.01 35.80
C LEU A 767 -2.19 13.11 36.45
N TYR A 768 -2.68 12.04 37.08
CA TYR A 768 -3.94 12.03 37.81
C TYR A 768 -3.91 13.01 38.98
N LYS A 769 -2.80 13.02 39.75
CA LYS A 769 -2.58 14.00 40.82
C LYS A 769 -2.52 15.44 40.31
N ALA A 770 -1.71 15.69 39.25
CA ALA A 770 -1.51 17.02 38.68
C ALA A 770 -2.80 17.58 38.05
N SER A 771 -3.65 16.72 37.46
CA SER A 771 -4.94 17.09 36.86
C SER A 771 -6.09 17.21 37.88
N CYS A 772 -5.79 17.20 39.17
CA CYS A 772 -6.82 17.25 40.23
C CYS A 772 -7.88 16.15 40.06
N GLY A 773 -7.40 14.89 39.96
CA GLY A 773 -8.26 13.73 39.82
C GLY A 773 -8.87 13.59 38.39
N GLY A 774 -8.19 14.08 37.36
CA GLY A 774 -8.65 14.02 35.95
C GLY A 774 -9.54 15.20 35.54
N ARG A 775 -9.69 16.21 36.38
CA ARG A 775 -10.51 17.42 36.12
C ARG A 775 -9.90 18.29 35.04
N TYR A 776 -8.57 18.44 35.02
CA TYR A 776 -7.88 19.28 34.02
C TYR A 776 -7.39 18.42 32.83
N PRO A 777 -7.49 18.91 31.61
CA PRO A 777 -6.95 18.21 30.44
C PRO A 777 -5.42 18.13 30.54
N VAL A 778 -4.85 17.06 29.95
CA VAL A 778 -3.40 16.84 29.92
C VAL A 778 -2.92 16.93 28.48
N VAL A 779 -1.94 17.77 28.21
CA VAL A 779 -1.30 17.90 26.88
C VAL A 779 0.13 17.35 26.91
N CYS A 780 0.50 16.62 25.85
CA CYS A 780 1.86 16.12 25.62
C CYS A 780 2.42 16.69 24.31
N ASP A 781 3.71 17.04 24.32
CA ASP A 781 4.43 17.67 23.20
C ASP A 781 5.15 16.71 22.25
N GLN A 782 4.87 15.40 22.36
CA GLN A 782 5.55 14.36 21.62
C GLN A 782 4.53 13.30 21.17
N SER A 783 4.15 13.34 19.94
CA SER A 783 3.08 12.50 19.38
C SER A 783 3.30 10.98 19.60
N PRO A 784 4.49 10.38 19.40
CA PRO A 784 4.70 8.96 19.70
C PRO A 784 4.51 8.60 21.18
N CYS A 785 4.91 9.49 22.10
CA CYS A 785 4.67 9.30 23.53
C CYS A 785 3.18 9.32 23.85
N LEU A 786 2.46 10.31 23.30
CA LEU A 786 1.03 10.45 23.49
C LEU A 786 0.26 9.25 22.92
N HIS A 787 0.62 8.78 21.73
CA HIS A 787 -0.02 7.61 21.12
C HIS A 787 0.00 6.41 22.07
N ARG A 788 1.17 6.11 22.69
CA ARG A 788 1.26 5.07 23.71
C ARG A 788 0.46 5.40 24.96
N MET A 789 0.57 6.65 25.46
CA MET A 789 -0.19 7.07 26.65
C MET A 789 -1.70 6.86 26.45
N LYS A 790 -2.26 7.20 25.28
CA LYS A 790 -3.67 6.96 24.97
C LYS A 790 -4.06 5.48 24.94
N GLN A 791 -3.12 4.57 24.70
CA GLN A 791 -3.37 3.12 24.74
C GLN A 791 -3.38 2.55 26.17
N CYS A 792 -2.62 3.15 27.10
CA CYS A 792 -2.33 2.57 28.40
C CYS A 792 -2.92 3.37 29.58
N ILE A 793 -3.19 4.66 29.43
CA ILE A 793 -3.66 5.57 30.48
C ILE A 793 -5.14 5.85 30.28
N THR A 794 -5.92 5.64 31.35
CA THR A 794 -7.38 5.79 31.30
C THR A 794 -7.94 6.80 32.30
N LYS A 795 -7.16 7.17 33.33
CA LYS A 795 -7.64 8.03 34.44
C LYS A 795 -7.71 9.52 34.11
N VAL A 796 -7.09 9.95 33.01
CA VAL A 796 -7.02 11.35 32.58
C VAL A 796 -7.30 11.53 31.11
N LYS A 797 -7.81 12.70 30.70
CA LYS A 797 -8.02 13.04 29.29
C LYS A 797 -6.71 13.57 28.69
N LEU A 798 -6.23 12.88 27.66
CA LEU A 798 -4.95 13.13 27.01
C LEU A 798 -5.13 13.75 25.63
N TYR A 799 -4.36 14.78 25.32
CA TYR A 799 -4.40 15.50 24.04
C TYR A 799 -3.00 15.64 23.45
N ASP A 800 -2.91 15.50 22.11
CA ASP A 800 -1.74 15.93 21.35
C ASP A 800 -1.66 17.46 21.36
N SER A 801 -0.46 18.01 21.18
CA SER A 801 -0.30 19.46 21.03
C SER A 801 -1.18 20.01 19.91
N VAL A 802 -1.27 19.30 18.78
CA VAL A 802 -2.12 19.65 17.62
C VAL A 802 -3.62 19.62 17.99
N GLU A 803 -4.06 18.55 18.65
CA GLU A 803 -5.43 18.34 19.09
C GLU A 803 -5.84 19.43 20.10
N PHE A 804 -4.96 19.71 21.08
CA PHE A 804 -5.24 20.73 22.08
C PHE A 804 -5.29 22.14 21.50
N ILE A 805 -4.38 22.47 20.58
CA ILE A 805 -4.40 23.75 19.88
C ILE A 805 -5.70 23.91 19.08
N TRP A 806 -6.11 22.86 18.34
CA TRP A 806 -7.30 22.90 17.50
C TRP A 806 -8.59 23.03 18.31
N ASP A 807 -8.76 22.22 19.35
CA ASP A 807 -10.01 22.14 20.09
C ASP A 807 -10.17 23.23 21.17
N PHE A 808 -9.06 23.70 21.76
CA PHE A 808 -9.13 24.59 22.93
C PHE A 808 -8.51 25.96 22.72
N LEU A 809 -7.52 26.11 21.84
CA LEU A 809 -6.81 27.37 21.66
C LEU A 809 -7.26 28.15 20.41
N ARG A 810 -7.67 27.47 19.36
CA ARG A 810 -7.94 28.07 18.05
C ARG A 810 -8.91 29.27 18.13
N GLU A 811 -9.97 29.15 18.90
CA GLU A 811 -10.97 30.22 19.03
C GLU A 811 -10.54 31.36 19.97
N LYS A 812 -9.50 31.13 20.80
CA LYS A 812 -8.93 32.13 21.71
C LYS A 812 -7.76 32.91 21.12
N LEU A 813 -7.27 32.47 19.97
CA LEU A 813 -6.14 33.06 19.27
C LEU A 813 -6.56 33.63 17.91
N GLU A 814 -5.98 34.75 17.55
CA GLU A 814 -6.09 35.33 16.21
C GLU A 814 -4.91 34.84 15.37
N PHE A 815 -5.18 34.20 14.21
CA PHE A 815 -4.17 33.65 13.32
C PHE A 815 -3.78 34.64 12.22
N HIS A 816 -2.49 34.73 11.97
CA HIS A 816 -1.89 35.51 10.88
C HIS A 816 -1.03 34.61 10.02
N GLN A 817 -1.24 34.62 8.69
CA GLN A 817 -0.45 33.79 7.79
C GLN A 817 0.92 34.40 7.49
N ILE A 818 1.93 33.56 7.42
CA ILE A 818 3.23 33.87 6.81
C ILE A 818 3.16 33.65 5.29
N ASN A 819 3.85 34.47 4.51
CA ASN A 819 3.89 34.34 3.05
C ASN A 819 5.02 33.42 2.56
N GLU A 820 5.44 32.43 3.35
CA GLU A 820 6.51 31.51 3.00
C GLU A 820 5.94 30.10 2.85
N PRO A 821 6.39 29.32 1.82
CA PRO A 821 6.04 27.91 1.73
C PRO A 821 6.71 27.13 2.87
N ILE A 822 6.00 26.16 3.41
CA ILE A 822 6.48 25.31 4.49
C ILE A 822 6.36 23.83 4.12
N ALA A 823 7.24 22.99 4.69
CA ALA A 823 7.09 21.53 4.63
C ALA A 823 6.43 21.03 5.92
N LEU A 824 5.47 20.15 5.80
CA LEU A 824 4.80 19.52 6.91
C LEU A 824 5.02 18.00 6.87
N HIS A 825 5.60 17.45 7.93
CA HIS A 825 5.69 16.01 8.14
C HIS A 825 4.63 15.54 9.13
N VAL A 826 3.71 14.71 8.68
CA VAL A 826 2.71 14.05 9.50
C VAL A 826 3.28 12.76 10.06
N THR A 827 3.51 12.71 11.37
CA THR A 827 4.14 11.53 12.00
C THR A 827 3.26 10.27 11.92
N CYS A 828 3.87 9.09 12.00
CA CYS A 828 3.13 7.83 12.03
C CYS A 828 2.12 7.78 13.18
N SER A 829 2.49 8.25 14.37
CA SER A 829 1.60 8.34 15.53
C SER A 829 0.41 9.29 15.29
N THR A 830 0.62 10.43 14.63
CA THR A 830 -0.46 11.37 14.25
C THR A 830 -1.48 10.68 13.32
N LYS A 831 -0.99 9.89 12.34
CA LYS A 831 -1.84 9.10 11.44
C LYS A 831 -2.64 8.03 12.20
N HIS A 832 -2.01 7.30 13.13
CA HIS A 832 -2.70 6.32 13.97
C HIS A 832 -3.79 6.94 14.84
N MET A 833 -3.57 8.16 15.32
CA MET A 833 -4.56 8.92 16.10
C MET A 833 -5.60 9.64 15.23
N LYS A 834 -5.53 9.53 13.88
CA LYS A 834 -6.43 10.17 12.91
C LYS A 834 -6.43 11.71 13.00
N LEU A 835 -5.28 12.29 13.31
CA LEU A 835 -5.08 13.74 13.43
C LEU A 835 -4.38 14.35 12.20
N ASP A 836 -4.19 13.60 11.13
CA ASP A 836 -3.51 14.00 9.89
C ASP A 836 -4.18 15.20 9.20
N LYS A 837 -5.51 15.19 9.11
CA LYS A 837 -6.26 16.34 8.60
C LYS A 837 -6.12 17.56 9.52
N MET A 838 -6.20 17.35 10.82
CA MET A 838 -6.14 18.44 11.82
C MET A 838 -4.79 19.16 11.81
N ILE A 839 -3.67 18.42 11.75
CA ILE A 839 -2.33 19.05 11.67
C ILE A 839 -2.13 19.79 10.35
N TYR A 840 -2.70 19.29 9.25
CA TYR A 840 -2.67 19.97 7.95
C TYR A 840 -3.49 21.26 7.97
N ASP A 841 -4.73 21.18 8.45
CA ASP A 841 -5.63 22.35 8.54
C ASP A 841 -5.03 23.42 9.47
N LEU A 842 -4.39 23.01 10.58
CA LEU A 842 -3.68 23.92 11.48
C LEU A 842 -2.48 24.62 10.79
N ALA A 843 -1.70 23.87 10.02
CA ALA A 843 -0.60 24.44 9.23
C ALA A 843 -1.12 25.42 8.17
N ARG A 844 -2.27 25.14 7.55
CA ARG A 844 -2.93 26.01 6.56
C ARG A 844 -3.46 27.30 7.17
N LEU A 845 -3.81 27.34 8.44
CA LEU A 845 -4.12 28.61 9.13
C LEU A 845 -2.88 29.50 9.24
N CYS A 846 -1.68 28.93 9.25
CA CYS A 846 -0.42 29.63 9.42
C CYS A 846 0.32 29.95 8.10
N SER A 847 0.12 29.15 7.05
CA SER A 847 0.75 29.35 5.72
C SER A 847 -0.21 28.94 4.60
N PRO A 848 -0.29 29.72 3.52
CA PRO A 848 -1.12 29.39 2.37
C PRO A 848 -0.51 28.27 1.49
N ASP A 849 0.79 28.00 1.59
CA ASP A 849 1.48 26.94 0.82
C ASP A 849 2.15 25.93 1.75
N VAL A 850 1.47 24.80 1.92
CA VAL A 850 1.90 23.69 2.78
C VAL A 850 2.22 22.47 1.92
N LEU A 851 3.49 22.09 1.85
CA LEU A 851 3.94 20.85 1.21
C LEU A 851 3.90 19.69 2.21
N ILE A 852 3.11 18.68 1.95
CA ILE A 852 3.30 17.34 2.53
C ILE A 852 4.16 16.55 1.54
N PRO A 853 5.42 16.19 1.89
CA PRO A 853 6.31 15.53 0.94
C PRO A 853 5.79 14.14 0.55
N GLU A 854 5.72 13.89 -0.75
CA GLU A 854 5.30 12.60 -1.30
C GLU A 854 6.35 11.50 -1.04
N GLY A 855 5.89 10.28 -0.79
CA GLY A 855 6.79 9.14 -0.51
C GLY A 855 7.50 9.22 0.85
N VAL A 856 7.12 10.17 1.72
CA VAL A 856 7.65 10.35 3.07
C VAL A 856 6.55 9.99 4.09
N GLY A 857 6.42 8.70 4.37
CA GLY A 857 5.40 8.20 5.31
C GLY A 857 5.84 8.26 6.76
N CYS A 858 6.94 7.59 7.09
CA CYS A 858 7.60 7.59 8.39
C CYS A 858 9.00 8.20 8.26
N CYS A 859 9.47 8.89 9.30
CA CYS A 859 10.84 9.42 9.30
C CYS A 859 11.90 8.33 9.52
N GLY A 860 11.53 7.15 10.02
CA GLY A 860 12.44 6.05 10.32
C GLY A 860 13.32 6.24 11.55
N PHE A 861 13.15 7.31 12.29
CA PHE A 861 13.98 7.57 13.44
C PHE A 861 13.61 6.71 14.64
N ALA A 862 12.31 6.42 14.84
CA ALA A 862 11.79 5.45 15.80
C ALA A 862 12.54 5.41 17.16
N GLY A 863 12.60 6.53 17.82
CA GLY A 863 13.39 6.71 19.05
C GLY A 863 14.90 6.87 18.77
N ASP A 864 15.67 5.80 18.87
CA ASP A 864 17.13 5.80 18.63
C ASP A 864 17.53 5.10 17.32
N LYS A 865 16.59 4.46 16.61
CA LYS A 865 16.90 3.71 15.37
C LYS A 865 17.55 4.58 14.29
N GLY A 866 17.12 5.83 14.13
CA GLY A 866 17.77 6.73 13.18
C GLY A 866 19.23 7.02 13.47
N MET A 867 19.70 6.74 14.69
CA MET A 867 21.12 6.81 15.07
C MET A 867 21.81 5.45 15.05
N MET A 868 21.05 4.34 15.25
CA MET A 868 21.59 2.98 15.24
C MET A 868 21.54 2.31 13.88
N THR A 869 20.59 2.67 13.04
CA THR A 869 20.37 2.17 11.67
C THR A 869 20.09 3.37 10.75
N PRO A 870 21.05 4.29 10.60
CA PRO A 870 20.84 5.57 9.90
C PRO A 870 20.49 5.39 8.43
N GLU A 871 20.88 4.29 7.80
CA GLU A 871 20.55 3.94 6.43
C GLU A 871 19.03 3.72 6.24
N LEU A 872 18.32 3.25 7.24
CA LEU A 872 16.86 3.13 7.20
C LEU A 872 16.20 4.52 7.17
N ASN A 873 16.69 5.45 8.01
CA ASN A 873 16.23 6.83 8.02
C ASN A 873 16.52 7.52 6.66
N ALA A 874 17.73 7.37 6.12
CA ALA A 874 18.11 7.92 4.84
C ALA A 874 17.25 7.36 3.68
N HIS A 875 16.98 6.06 3.70
CA HIS A 875 16.11 5.42 2.69
C HIS A 875 14.67 5.93 2.77
N GLY A 876 14.09 6.02 3.97
CA GLY A 876 12.71 6.50 4.16
C GLY A 876 12.51 7.97 3.75
N LEU A 877 13.57 8.77 3.83
CA LEU A 877 13.56 10.20 3.54
C LEU A 877 14.25 10.58 2.21
N ARG A 878 14.58 9.60 1.35
CA ARG A 878 15.34 9.81 0.10
C ARG A 878 14.70 10.81 -0.86
N HIS A 879 13.39 10.97 -0.83
CA HIS A 879 12.64 11.90 -1.69
C HIS A 879 12.40 13.27 -1.07
N LEU A 880 12.78 13.48 0.19
CA LEU A 880 12.45 14.70 0.92
C LEU A 880 13.23 15.92 0.42
N ARG A 881 14.55 15.78 0.27
CA ARG A 881 15.45 16.89 -0.09
C ARG A 881 15.09 17.53 -1.43
N GLU A 882 14.87 16.72 -2.45
CA GLU A 882 14.51 17.19 -3.79
C GLU A 882 13.21 17.99 -3.77
N GLN A 883 12.19 17.52 -3.05
CA GLN A 883 10.89 18.16 -3.00
C GLN A 883 10.92 19.51 -2.27
N VAL A 884 11.65 19.61 -1.15
CA VAL A 884 11.75 20.88 -0.41
C VAL A 884 12.59 21.89 -1.18
N GLN A 885 13.63 21.45 -1.91
CA GLN A 885 14.45 22.31 -2.74
C GLN A 885 13.69 22.82 -3.97
N ALA A 886 12.92 21.93 -4.64
CA ALA A 886 12.14 22.31 -5.82
C ALA A 886 11.09 23.40 -5.51
N LYS A 887 10.55 23.42 -4.29
CA LYS A 887 9.64 24.50 -3.83
C LYS A 887 10.31 25.66 -3.10
N GLY A 888 11.62 25.67 -2.97
CA GLY A 888 12.35 26.72 -2.26
C GLY A 888 12.01 26.83 -0.77
N ILE A 889 11.60 25.73 -0.14
CA ILE A 889 11.18 25.71 1.27
C ILE A 889 12.41 25.85 2.16
N ARG A 890 12.30 26.70 3.18
CA ARG A 890 13.37 27.01 4.14
C ARG A 890 13.18 26.39 5.51
N THR A 891 11.96 26.03 5.88
CA THR A 891 11.64 25.47 7.20
C THR A 891 10.57 24.39 7.06
N GLY A 892 10.76 23.29 7.77
CA GLY A 892 9.79 22.22 7.92
C GLY A 892 9.24 22.13 9.34
N TYR A 893 8.07 21.50 9.48
CA TYR A 893 7.39 21.33 10.77
C TYR A 893 6.93 19.88 10.96
N SER A 894 6.91 19.45 12.22
CA SER A 894 6.44 18.14 12.65
C SER A 894 5.90 18.23 14.09
N ASN A 895 5.52 17.12 14.72
CA ASN A 895 5.13 17.07 16.13
C ASN A 895 5.87 15.97 16.92
N SER A 896 7.14 15.70 16.52
CA SER A 896 8.00 14.75 17.20
C SER A 896 9.48 15.13 17.05
N ARG A 897 10.17 15.32 18.17
CA ARG A 897 11.58 15.72 18.23
C ARG A 897 12.51 14.77 17.47
N THR A 898 12.31 13.47 17.59
CA THR A 898 13.15 12.49 16.90
C THR A 898 12.93 12.52 15.40
N CYS A 899 11.68 12.76 14.96
CA CYS A 899 11.40 12.96 13.54
C CYS A 899 12.06 14.24 13.04
N GLU A 900 11.99 15.35 13.79
CA GLU A 900 12.64 16.62 13.42
C GLU A 900 14.13 16.43 13.14
N ILE A 901 14.85 15.69 13.99
CA ILE A 901 16.29 15.39 13.81
C ILE A 901 16.53 14.63 12.51
N GLY A 902 15.76 13.55 12.28
CA GLY A 902 15.92 12.74 11.05
C GLY A 902 15.56 13.48 9.78
N LEU A 903 14.47 14.27 9.81
CA LEU A 903 14.02 15.10 8.71
C LEU A 903 15.04 16.18 8.36
N GLN A 904 15.57 16.89 9.36
CA GLN A 904 16.60 17.92 9.18
C GLN A 904 17.90 17.33 8.58
N THR A 905 18.35 16.20 9.11
CA THR A 905 19.56 15.51 8.60
C THR A 905 19.44 15.16 7.11
N ASN A 906 18.27 14.73 6.64
CA ASN A 906 18.09 14.26 5.27
C ASN A 906 17.58 15.33 4.30
N SER A 907 16.85 16.35 4.78
CA SER A 907 16.35 17.44 3.92
C SER A 907 17.39 18.55 3.68
N GLY A 908 18.25 18.82 4.68
CA GLY A 908 19.16 19.95 4.67
C GLY A 908 18.52 21.29 5.05
N ILE A 909 17.26 21.27 5.50
CA ILE A 909 16.56 22.43 6.08
C ILE A 909 16.19 22.16 7.54
N PRO A 910 16.07 23.18 8.41
CA PRO A 910 15.62 23.00 9.78
C PRO A 910 14.19 22.47 9.84
N TYR A 911 13.97 21.45 10.68
CA TYR A 911 12.65 20.95 11.05
C TYR A 911 12.36 21.23 12.52
N ARG A 912 11.17 21.74 12.82
CA ARG A 912 10.75 22.17 14.15
C ARG A 912 9.38 21.62 14.52
N SER A 913 9.03 21.68 15.82
CA SER A 913 7.66 21.41 16.23
C SER A 913 6.69 22.44 15.61
N ILE A 914 5.51 21.97 15.20
CA ILE A 914 4.43 22.83 14.69
C ILE A 914 4.01 23.89 15.72
N VAL A 915 4.27 23.67 17.00
CA VAL A 915 4.04 24.64 18.08
C VAL A 915 4.76 25.97 17.81
N TYR A 916 5.99 25.93 17.28
CA TYR A 916 6.72 27.14 16.92
C TYR A 916 6.00 27.94 15.82
N LEU A 917 5.48 27.24 14.81
CA LEU A 917 4.72 27.87 13.71
C LEU A 917 3.47 28.55 14.27
N VAL A 918 2.68 27.82 15.04
CA VAL A 918 1.42 28.33 15.60
C VAL A 918 1.68 29.50 16.54
N ASN A 919 2.69 29.39 17.42
CA ASN A 919 2.98 30.48 18.35
C ASN A 919 3.47 31.75 17.66
N ALA A 920 4.26 31.63 16.59
CA ALA A 920 4.70 32.74 15.77
C ALA A 920 3.56 33.39 14.95
N CYS A 921 2.60 32.58 14.51
CA CYS A 921 1.45 33.00 13.67
C CYS A 921 0.22 33.41 14.46
N THR A 922 0.30 33.55 15.79
CA THR A 922 -0.87 33.87 16.60
C THR A 922 -0.65 35.04 17.56
N THR A 923 -1.74 35.81 17.79
CA THR A 923 -1.85 36.78 18.87
C THR A 923 -3.04 36.42 19.77
N LYS A 924 -3.08 36.95 20.97
CA LYS A 924 -4.23 36.79 21.87
C LYS A 924 -5.41 37.60 21.28
N LYS A 925 -6.59 36.98 21.21
CA LYS A 925 -7.83 37.71 20.89
C LYS A 925 -8.20 38.66 21.98
#